data_0a895259e40edbec28db584827673924
#
_entry.id   0a895259e40edbec28db584827673924
#
_cell.length_a   1.000
_cell.length_b   1.000
_cell.length_c   1.000
_cell.angle_alpha   90.00
_cell.angle_beta   90.00
_cell.angle_gamma   90.00
#
_symmetry.space_group_name_H-M   'P 1'
#
loop_
_entity.id
_entity.type
_entity.pdbx_description
1 polymer ?
#
loop_
_entity_poly.entity_id
_entity_poly.type
_entity_poly.pdbx_seq_one_letter_code
_entity_poly.pdbx_strand_id
1 'polypeptide(L)'
;MQNPFLETYHTPHGTVPFDKIRLDDYEPAIREGMRREDEEIKAIVENPEEPTFNNTVLALEHSGKLLDRVTTVMFNLIGSETCDELEAIAEKMMPELSEHSNNISLNEELFKRIKTVYEQRETLELSAEERRLLEKCYDGFIRNGANLSEDDKTTYRQLSMELSTLTLRFSQNHLKETNNYELALTDKAQLKGLPESAVEAAAHTAKEKGKEGWVITLQAPSYIPFMKYSEIRELRKELYMAYNTQCTHDNEQNNLEIVKQLVNLRMQLAQLLGFKDYADYVLRKRMAEDSEHVYRLLDQLLEAYMPTAHQEVEAVEALARRMEGNDFKLMPWDFSYYSEKLKNEKFNFDEEKLRPYFELSRVEEGVFGLATRLYGITFKENKDIPVYHPDVKAYEVYDKDGSYLAVLYTDFHPRAGKRSGAWMTSYKEQWIEDDGTNSRPHVSVTMNFTKPTPEKPALLTFSEVHTFLHEFGHALHGMFANTRFQSMSGTNVYWDFVELPSQIMENFAIERDFLNTFARHYQTNEPIPAELVQCIIDASNYNVAYACIRQVSFGLLDMAWYTRTTAFDGDVRSYEREAWEKAQVLPSIADTCMTAQFGHIMSGGYSAGYYSYKWAEVLDADAFSVFKEKGIFNTEVAQSFRDNILSKGGTEHPMTLYKRFRGQEPTIDALLKRNGIK
;
A
#
# COMPACT_ATOMS: atom_id res chain seq x y z
N MET A 1 3.24 36.70 -4.33
CA MET A 1 2.00 36.02 -4.73
C MET A 1 1.36 35.50 -3.46
N GLN A 2 0.04 35.40 -3.41
CA GLN A 2 -0.66 34.84 -2.26
C GLN A 2 -0.48 33.31 -2.26
N ASN A 3 -0.30 32.71 -1.10
CA ASN A 3 -0.03 31.27 -0.97
C ASN A 3 -1.27 30.46 -1.38
N PRO A 4 -1.19 29.60 -2.42
CA PRO A 4 -2.34 28.86 -2.93
C PRO A 4 -3.05 27.99 -1.90
N PHE A 5 -2.33 27.45 -0.91
CA PHE A 5 -2.92 26.64 0.16
C PHE A 5 -3.88 27.42 1.06
N LEU A 6 -3.70 28.73 1.18
CA LEU A 6 -4.54 29.60 2.02
C LEU A 6 -5.81 30.09 1.32
N GLU A 7 -5.93 29.83 0.02
CA GLU A 7 -7.06 30.22 -0.82
C GLU A 7 -8.05 29.07 -1.01
N THR A 8 -9.26 29.42 -1.39
CA THR A 8 -10.20 28.42 -1.93
C THR A 8 -9.72 27.96 -3.30
N TYR A 9 -9.69 26.67 -3.53
CA TYR A 9 -9.29 26.12 -4.82
C TYR A 9 -10.40 26.35 -5.85
N HIS A 10 -10.09 27.10 -6.92
CA HIS A 10 -11.00 27.39 -8.04
C HIS A 10 -10.79 26.47 -9.26
N THR A 11 -10.12 25.35 -9.05
CA THR A 11 -9.96 24.27 -10.01
C THR A 11 -11.24 23.45 -10.15
N PRO A 12 -11.41 22.65 -11.21
CA PRO A 12 -12.55 21.76 -11.32
C PRO A 12 -12.67 20.88 -10.06
N HIS A 13 -13.86 20.82 -9.48
CA HIS A 13 -14.19 20.11 -8.22
C HIS A 13 -13.38 20.54 -6.99
N GLY A 14 -12.69 21.69 -7.03
CA GLY A 14 -11.83 22.13 -5.94
C GLY A 14 -10.59 21.23 -5.73
N THR A 15 -10.06 20.66 -6.82
CA THR A 15 -8.84 19.82 -6.79
C THR A 15 -7.61 20.66 -6.49
N VAL A 16 -6.56 19.99 -6.04
CA VAL A 16 -5.28 20.64 -5.69
C VAL A 16 -4.71 21.39 -6.90
N PRO A 17 -4.40 22.70 -6.79
CA PRO A 17 -3.82 23.49 -7.88
C PRO A 17 -2.31 23.25 -7.98
N PHE A 18 -1.90 22.04 -8.35
CA PHE A 18 -0.48 21.62 -8.40
C PHE A 18 0.39 22.56 -9.26
N ASP A 19 -0.18 23.15 -10.30
CA ASP A 19 0.50 24.10 -11.21
C ASP A 19 0.84 25.46 -10.56
N LYS A 20 0.22 25.77 -9.42
CA LYS A 20 0.40 27.03 -8.70
C LYS A 20 1.20 26.91 -7.41
N ILE A 21 1.23 25.71 -6.81
CA ILE A 21 1.92 25.44 -5.56
C ILE A 21 3.44 25.40 -5.81
N ARG A 22 4.20 26.10 -4.96
CA ARG A 22 5.66 26.14 -4.97
C ARG A 22 6.21 25.59 -3.66
N LEU A 23 7.47 25.19 -3.67
CA LEU A 23 8.16 24.68 -2.47
C LEU A 23 8.09 25.67 -1.29
N ASP A 24 8.26 26.96 -1.57
CA ASP A 24 8.20 28.02 -0.56
C ASP A 24 6.81 28.24 0.06
N ASP A 25 5.75 27.63 -0.50
CA ASP A 25 4.39 27.75 0.01
C ASP A 25 4.11 26.80 1.17
N TYR A 26 4.84 25.67 1.28
CA TYR A 26 4.55 24.61 2.26
C TYR A 26 4.76 25.06 3.71
N GLU A 27 5.95 25.50 4.06
CA GLU A 27 6.28 25.87 5.46
C GLU A 27 5.35 26.95 6.01
N PRO A 28 5.12 28.09 5.32
CA PRO A 28 4.18 29.11 5.79
C PRO A 28 2.74 28.59 5.95
N ALA A 29 2.29 27.73 5.03
CA ALA A 29 0.93 27.17 5.07
C ALA A 29 0.77 26.16 6.20
N ILE A 30 1.79 25.34 6.48
CA ILE A 30 1.79 24.41 7.62
C ILE A 30 1.71 25.18 8.93
N ARG A 31 2.54 26.23 9.10
CA ARG A 31 2.54 27.07 10.31
C ARG A 31 1.20 27.78 10.52
N GLU A 32 0.62 28.32 9.45
CA GLU A 32 -0.71 28.92 9.49
C GLU A 32 -1.79 27.89 9.79
N GLY A 33 -1.68 26.67 9.24
CA GLY A 33 -2.57 25.57 9.54
C GLY A 33 -2.54 25.18 11.02
N MET A 34 -1.35 25.01 11.59
CA MET A 34 -1.18 24.76 13.04
C MET A 34 -1.76 25.88 13.89
N ARG A 35 -1.47 27.13 13.54
CA ARG A 35 -1.99 28.30 14.27
C ARG A 35 -3.53 28.35 14.29
N ARG A 36 -4.16 28.08 13.14
CA ARG A 36 -5.64 28.05 13.04
C ARG A 36 -6.23 26.90 13.84
N GLU A 37 -5.63 25.72 13.76
CA GLU A 37 -6.09 24.58 14.54
C GLU A 37 -5.93 24.82 16.05
N ASP A 38 -4.83 25.45 16.50
CA ASP A 38 -4.68 25.87 17.91
C ASP A 38 -5.81 26.80 18.37
N GLU A 39 -6.24 27.75 17.51
CA GLU A 39 -7.38 28.64 17.81
C GLU A 39 -8.69 27.85 17.87
N GLU A 40 -8.91 26.88 16.97
CA GLU A 40 -10.10 26.02 16.94
C GLU A 40 -10.14 25.13 18.20
N ILE A 41 -9.02 24.50 18.57
CA ILE A 41 -8.91 23.70 19.80
C ILE A 41 -9.14 24.56 21.04
N LYS A 42 -8.55 25.76 21.08
CA LYS A 42 -8.77 26.72 22.18
C LYS A 42 -10.24 27.09 22.31
N ALA A 43 -10.93 27.32 21.22
CA ALA A 43 -12.37 27.64 21.21
C ALA A 43 -13.22 26.47 21.78
N ILE A 44 -12.83 25.21 21.52
CA ILE A 44 -13.47 24.04 22.12
C ILE A 44 -13.22 24.00 23.62
N VAL A 45 -11.97 24.17 24.06
CA VAL A 45 -11.53 24.06 25.46
C VAL A 45 -12.14 25.17 26.31
N GLU A 46 -12.14 26.41 25.82
CA GLU A 46 -12.66 27.59 26.51
C GLU A 46 -14.19 27.80 26.39
N ASN A 47 -14.89 26.89 25.69
CA ASN A 47 -16.34 26.98 25.55
C ASN A 47 -17.01 26.90 26.96
N PRO A 48 -17.77 27.93 27.37
CA PRO A 48 -18.39 27.98 28.71
C PRO A 48 -19.58 27.03 28.87
N GLU A 49 -20.11 26.49 27.78
CA GLU A 49 -21.22 25.55 27.81
C GLU A 49 -20.76 24.16 28.23
N GLU A 50 -21.68 23.40 28.84
CA GLU A 50 -21.43 21.99 29.14
C GLU A 50 -21.00 21.22 27.88
N PRO A 51 -20.06 20.25 28.00
CA PRO A 51 -19.63 19.47 26.86
C PRO A 51 -20.77 18.66 26.24
N THR A 52 -20.94 18.81 24.94
CA THR A 52 -21.90 18.04 24.12
C THR A 52 -21.17 17.37 22.97
N PHE A 53 -21.83 16.43 22.29
CA PHE A 53 -21.29 15.85 21.08
C PHE A 53 -20.93 16.93 20.05
N ASN A 54 -21.83 17.89 19.82
CA ASN A 54 -21.63 18.93 18.79
C ASN A 54 -20.51 19.92 19.15
N ASN A 55 -20.52 20.47 20.41
CA ASN A 55 -19.55 21.51 20.79
C ASN A 55 -18.17 20.96 21.17
N THR A 56 -18.00 19.64 21.16
CA THR A 56 -16.74 18.98 21.56
C THR A 56 -16.28 18.00 20.48
N VAL A 57 -16.98 16.90 20.28
CA VAL A 57 -16.52 15.81 19.38
C VAL A 57 -16.64 16.21 17.91
N LEU A 58 -17.79 16.76 17.50
CA LEU A 58 -18.00 17.23 16.15
C LEU A 58 -17.15 18.45 15.82
N ALA A 59 -17.00 19.37 16.77
CA ALA A 59 -16.11 20.52 16.60
C ALA A 59 -14.65 20.10 16.42
N LEU A 60 -14.19 19.06 17.12
CA LEU A 60 -12.86 18.48 16.95
C LEU A 60 -12.70 17.76 15.58
N GLU A 61 -13.71 17.02 15.14
CA GLU A 61 -13.72 16.38 13.81
C GLU A 61 -13.59 17.40 12.67
N HIS A 62 -14.11 18.61 12.88
CA HIS A 62 -14.05 19.70 11.91
C HIS A 62 -12.83 20.61 12.04
N SER A 63 -11.97 20.42 13.08
CA SER A 63 -10.75 21.21 13.27
C SER A 63 -9.63 20.79 12.34
N GLY A 64 -8.63 21.65 12.17
CA GLY A 64 -7.39 21.35 11.45
C GLY A 64 -7.50 21.17 9.95
N LYS A 65 -8.64 21.53 9.31
CA LYS A 65 -8.87 21.31 7.86
C LYS A 65 -7.79 21.92 6.96
N LEU A 66 -7.23 23.09 7.32
CA LEU A 66 -6.15 23.70 6.55
C LEU A 66 -4.85 22.91 6.68
N LEU A 67 -4.49 22.52 7.90
CA LEU A 67 -3.28 21.73 8.15
C LEU A 67 -3.35 20.39 7.44
N ASP A 68 -4.48 19.68 7.57
CA ASP A 68 -4.73 18.41 6.87
C ASP A 68 -4.58 18.57 5.35
N ARG A 69 -5.16 19.61 4.75
CA ARG A 69 -5.04 19.89 3.32
C ARG A 69 -3.60 20.07 2.84
N VAL A 70 -2.78 20.81 3.59
CA VAL A 70 -1.38 21.09 3.23
C VAL A 70 -0.50 19.86 3.44
N THR A 71 -0.63 19.20 4.59
CA THR A 71 0.18 18.02 4.93
C THR A 71 -0.17 16.82 4.06
N THR A 72 -1.43 16.63 3.72
CA THR A 72 -1.88 15.59 2.77
C THR A 72 -1.18 15.77 1.42
N VAL A 73 -1.16 16.96 0.86
CA VAL A 73 -0.45 17.23 -0.41
C VAL A 73 1.05 16.96 -0.26
N MET A 74 1.68 17.50 0.78
CA MET A 74 3.12 17.35 1.00
C MET A 74 3.54 15.88 1.11
N PHE A 75 2.89 15.10 1.98
CA PHE A 75 3.28 13.71 2.21
C PHE A 75 2.93 12.77 1.05
N ASN A 76 1.84 13.04 0.33
CA ASN A 76 1.54 12.31 -0.91
C ASN A 76 2.62 12.57 -1.97
N LEU A 77 3.08 13.82 -2.14
CA LEU A 77 4.14 14.15 -3.10
C LEU A 77 5.52 13.63 -2.66
N ILE A 78 5.81 13.55 -1.38
CA ILE A 78 7.05 12.88 -0.89
C ILE A 78 7.11 11.42 -1.35
N GLY A 79 5.97 10.74 -1.47
CA GLY A 79 5.92 9.39 -2.02
C GLY A 79 5.95 9.32 -3.54
N SER A 80 5.37 10.30 -4.23
CA SER A 80 5.09 10.21 -5.68
C SER A 80 5.88 11.16 -6.56
N GLU A 81 6.34 12.31 -6.06
CA GLU A 81 7.06 13.35 -6.83
C GLU A 81 7.98 14.16 -5.92
N THR A 82 8.87 13.50 -5.18
CA THR A 82 9.77 14.18 -4.26
C THR A 82 10.98 14.80 -4.95
N CYS A 83 11.60 15.76 -4.25
CA CYS A 83 12.91 16.33 -4.55
C CYS A 83 13.63 16.65 -3.23
N ASP A 84 14.93 16.88 -3.28
CA ASP A 84 15.75 17.16 -2.09
C ASP A 84 15.21 18.34 -1.27
N GLU A 85 14.70 19.37 -1.95
CA GLU A 85 14.14 20.56 -1.30
C GLU A 85 12.81 20.25 -0.57
N LEU A 86 11.93 19.44 -1.15
CA LEU A 86 10.69 19.03 -0.50
C LEU A 86 10.96 18.10 0.70
N GLU A 87 11.93 17.21 0.56
CA GLU A 87 12.39 16.35 1.66
C GLU A 87 12.95 17.18 2.81
N ALA A 88 13.77 18.21 2.52
CA ALA A 88 14.32 19.10 3.54
C ALA A 88 13.22 19.89 4.28
N ILE A 89 12.17 20.33 3.58
CA ILE A 89 11.01 20.97 4.21
C ILE A 89 10.30 19.97 5.14
N ALA A 90 10.06 18.74 4.70
CA ALA A 90 9.41 17.72 5.50
C ALA A 90 10.24 17.37 6.75
N GLU A 91 11.55 17.19 6.62
CA GLU A 91 12.46 16.94 7.75
C GLU A 91 12.42 18.08 8.78
N LYS A 92 12.39 19.32 8.33
CA LYS A 92 12.29 20.49 9.18
C LYS A 92 10.96 20.57 9.91
N MET A 93 9.85 20.28 9.21
CA MET A 93 8.50 20.44 9.76
C MET A 93 8.04 19.26 10.60
N MET A 94 8.60 18.07 10.41
CA MET A 94 8.16 16.85 11.10
C MET A 94 8.18 16.96 12.64
N PRO A 95 9.24 17.49 13.28
CA PRO A 95 9.24 17.68 14.73
C PRO A 95 8.14 18.66 15.20
N GLU A 96 7.93 19.76 14.45
CA GLU A 96 6.90 20.75 14.79
C GLU A 96 5.48 20.19 14.64
N LEU A 97 5.23 19.42 13.59
CA LEU A 97 3.96 18.71 13.37
C LEU A 97 3.70 17.67 14.46
N SER A 98 4.73 16.93 14.85
CA SER A 98 4.63 15.95 15.95
C SER A 98 4.33 16.63 17.29
N GLU A 99 5.01 17.74 17.58
CA GLU A 99 4.75 18.52 18.79
C GLU A 99 3.32 19.10 18.79
N HIS A 100 2.88 19.67 17.66
CA HIS A 100 1.52 20.20 17.51
C HIS A 100 0.47 19.11 17.75
N SER A 101 0.62 17.94 17.12
CA SER A 101 -0.28 16.79 17.33
C SER A 101 -0.30 16.35 18.81
N ASN A 102 0.87 16.31 19.46
CA ASN A 102 0.97 15.99 20.88
C ASN A 102 0.30 17.05 21.75
N ASN A 103 0.39 18.33 21.39
CA ASN A 103 -0.28 19.41 22.13
C ASN A 103 -1.81 19.26 22.15
N ILE A 104 -2.38 18.68 21.08
CA ILE A 104 -3.81 18.39 21.01
C ILE A 104 -4.14 17.11 21.77
N SER A 105 -3.47 16.00 21.44
CA SER A 105 -3.79 14.67 21.99
C SER A 105 -3.52 14.54 23.50
N LEU A 106 -2.57 15.31 24.03
CA LEU A 106 -2.22 15.34 25.45
C LEU A 106 -2.88 16.50 26.20
N ASN A 107 -3.77 17.27 25.56
CA ASN A 107 -4.46 18.39 26.19
C ASN A 107 -5.48 17.87 27.22
N GLU A 108 -5.21 18.14 28.49
CA GLU A 108 -6.01 17.63 29.59
C GLU A 108 -7.44 18.19 29.61
N GLU A 109 -7.60 19.48 29.34
CA GLU A 109 -8.92 20.13 29.36
C GLU A 109 -9.78 19.66 28.17
N LEU A 110 -9.18 19.49 26.99
CA LEU A 110 -9.87 18.92 25.84
C LEU A 110 -10.30 17.48 26.14
N PHE A 111 -9.42 16.68 26.71
CA PHE A 111 -9.73 15.29 27.06
C PHE A 111 -10.83 15.19 28.13
N LYS A 112 -10.86 16.07 29.12
CA LYS A 112 -11.95 16.12 30.12
C LYS A 112 -13.31 16.35 29.44
N ARG A 113 -13.38 17.25 28.47
CA ARG A 113 -14.60 17.50 27.70
C ARG A 113 -15.05 16.27 26.91
N ILE A 114 -14.13 15.63 26.20
CA ILE A 114 -14.40 14.40 25.44
C ILE A 114 -14.88 13.28 26.35
N LYS A 115 -14.21 13.08 27.49
CA LYS A 115 -14.56 12.08 28.50
C LYS A 115 -15.97 12.31 29.07
N THR A 116 -16.32 13.55 29.36
CA THR A 116 -17.67 13.92 29.84
C THR A 116 -18.75 13.49 28.84
N VAL A 117 -18.55 13.74 27.54
CA VAL A 117 -19.50 13.31 26.49
C VAL A 117 -19.52 11.78 26.40
N TYR A 118 -18.36 11.12 26.44
CA TYR A 118 -18.24 9.67 26.34
C TYR A 118 -18.94 8.94 27.50
N GLU A 119 -18.82 9.43 28.73
CA GLU A 119 -19.47 8.85 29.91
C GLU A 119 -21.01 8.91 29.82
N GLN A 120 -21.55 9.88 29.09
CA GLN A 120 -22.98 10.04 28.85
C GLN A 120 -23.52 9.30 27.62
N ARG A 121 -22.67 8.59 26.85
CA ARG A 121 -23.00 8.02 25.54
C ARG A 121 -24.25 7.14 25.48
N GLU A 122 -24.57 6.46 26.60
CA GLU A 122 -25.74 5.59 26.66
C GLU A 122 -27.07 6.37 26.86
N THR A 123 -26.98 7.62 27.27
CA THR A 123 -28.15 8.50 27.52
C THR A 123 -28.35 9.53 26.41
N LEU A 124 -27.35 9.70 25.52
CA LEU A 124 -27.42 10.62 24.39
C LEU A 124 -28.15 9.98 23.20
N GLU A 125 -28.99 10.78 22.55
CA GLU A 125 -29.64 10.39 21.28
C GLU A 125 -28.68 10.58 20.10
N LEU A 126 -27.71 9.65 19.98
CA LEU A 126 -26.70 9.64 18.90
C LEU A 126 -27.10 8.63 17.83
N SER A 127 -26.91 8.99 16.56
CA SER A 127 -26.90 8.02 15.47
C SER A 127 -25.77 7.00 15.63
N ALA A 128 -25.83 5.89 14.89
CA ALA A 128 -24.78 4.87 14.94
C ALA A 128 -23.40 5.44 14.56
N GLU A 129 -23.33 6.31 13.54
CA GLU A 129 -22.08 6.95 13.14
C GLU A 129 -21.59 7.98 14.17
N GLU A 130 -22.46 8.75 14.78
CA GLU A 130 -22.07 9.69 15.86
C GLU A 130 -21.54 8.95 17.09
N ARG A 131 -22.19 7.86 17.49
CA ARG A 131 -21.68 6.98 18.57
C ARG A 131 -20.31 6.42 18.20
N ARG A 132 -20.14 5.95 16.98
CA ARG A 132 -18.88 5.44 16.50
C ARG A 132 -17.77 6.49 16.49
N LEU A 133 -18.08 7.72 16.06
CA LEU A 133 -17.14 8.85 16.10
C LEU A 133 -16.72 9.16 17.53
N LEU A 134 -17.66 9.23 18.46
CA LEU A 134 -17.38 9.47 19.89
C LEU A 134 -16.47 8.41 20.49
N GLU A 135 -16.77 7.13 20.25
CA GLU A 135 -15.93 6.00 20.69
C GLU A 135 -14.53 6.06 20.11
N LYS A 136 -14.42 6.31 18.78
CA LYS A 136 -13.14 6.44 18.10
C LYS A 136 -12.32 7.63 18.63
N CYS A 137 -12.97 8.77 18.85
CA CYS A 137 -12.33 9.96 19.40
C CYS A 137 -11.80 9.70 20.82
N TYR A 138 -12.62 9.20 21.74
CA TYR A 138 -12.22 8.90 23.10
C TYR A 138 -11.06 7.89 23.15
N ASP A 139 -11.20 6.77 22.45
CA ASP A 139 -10.15 5.76 22.34
C ASP A 139 -8.85 6.31 21.74
N GLY A 140 -8.97 7.18 20.73
CA GLY A 140 -7.83 7.84 20.09
C GLY A 140 -7.01 8.65 21.10
N PHE A 141 -7.67 9.44 21.94
CA PHE A 141 -7.00 10.21 22.99
C PHE A 141 -6.32 9.32 24.03
N ILE A 142 -7.00 8.26 24.51
CA ILE A 142 -6.41 7.28 25.43
C ILE A 142 -5.14 6.66 24.82
N ARG A 143 -5.21 6.21 23.58
CA ARG A 143 -4.11 5.55 22.88
C ARG A 143 -2.94 6.49 22.54
N ASN A 144 -3.18 7.79 22.52
CA ASN A 144 -2.16 8.82 22.34
C ASN A 144 -1.73 9.47 23.66
N GLY A 145 -2.01 8.83 24.80
CA GLY A 145 -1.41 9.19 26.08
C GLY A 145 -2.20 10.20 26.92
N ALA A 146 -3.46 10.48 26.62
CA ALA A 146 -4.26 11.46 27.36
C ALA A 146 -4.40 11.14 28.87
N ASN A 147 -4.33 9.87 29.25
CA ASN A 147 -4.39 9.41 30.64
C ASN A 147 -3.03 9.33 31.34
N LEU A 148 -1.94 9.67 30.68
CA LEU A 148 -0.60 9.61 31.26
C LEU A 148 -0.40 10.69 32.32
N SER A 149 0.53 10.44 33.28
CA SER A 149 1.06 11.48 34.16
C SER A 149 1.82 12.55 33.36
N GLU A 150 2.04 13.73 33.94
CA GLU A 150 2.77 14.81 33.23
C GLU A 150 4.22 14.41 32.89
N ASP A 151 4.89 13.62 33.75
CA ASP A 151 6.23 13.10 33.47
C ASP A 151 6.20 12.11 32.30
N ASP A 152 5.20 11.22 32.26
CA ASP A 152 5.02 10.25 31.19
C ASP A 152 4.60 10.92 29.88
N LYS A 153 3.79 12.00 29.92
CA LYS A 153 3.47 12.81 28.74
C LYS A 153 4.72 13.46 28.15
N THR A 154 5.65 13.92 28.99
CA THR A 154 6.94 14.45 28.51
C THR A 154 7.75 13.38 27.78
N THR A 155 7.80 12.17 28.34
CA THR A 155 8.45 11.02 27.70
C THR A 155 7.75 10.64 26.40
N TYR A 156 6.42 10.59 26.38
CA TYR A 156 5.63 10.30 25.18
C TYR A 156 5.94 11.29 24.04
N ARG A 157 5.99 12.60 24.36
CA ARG A 157 6.34 13.64 23.36
C ARG A 157 7.69 13.38 22.71
N GLN A 158 8.69 13.05 23.51
CA GLN A 158 10.03 12.75 23.02
C GLN A 158 10.04 11.51 22.12
N LEU A 159 9.43 10.41 22.57
CA LEU A 159 9.37 9.15 21.80
C LEU A 159 8.64 9.33 20.47
N SER A 160 7.49 10.00 20.47
CA SER A 160 6.69 10.20 19.26
C SER A 160 7.36 11.10 18.22
N MET A 161 8.02 12.16 18.68
CA MET A 161 8.77 13.07 17.80
C MET A 161 9.97 12.37 17.15
N GLU A 162 10.76 11.63 17.94
CA GLU A 162 11.90 10.87 17.45
C GLU A 162 11.47 9.77 16.49
N LEU A 163 10.39 9.06 16.81
CA LEU A 163 9.80 8.03 15.96
C LEU A 163 9.37 8.58 14.59
N SER A 164 8.69 9.72 14.57
CA SER A 164 8.24 10.36 13.32
C SER A 164 9.42 10.75 12.44
N THR A 165 10.46 11.34 13.02
CA THR A 165 11.68 11.76 12.31
C THR A 165 12.42 10.57 11.71
N LEU A 166 12.61 9.50 12.49
CA LEU A 166 13.32 8.30 12.03
C LEU A 166 12.54 7.52 10.97
N THR A 167 11.22 7.49 11.07
CA THR A 167 10.33 6.88 10.07
C THR A 167 10.48 7.55 8.71
N LEU A 168 10.49 8.88 8.68
CA LEU A 168 10.72 9.63 7.45
C LEU A 168 12.12 9.35 6.87
N ARG A 169 13.16 9.41 7.71
CA ARG A 169 14.55 9.16 7.28
C ARG A 169 14.75 7.75 6.72
N PHE A 170 14.12 6.74 7.34
CA PHE A 170 14.15 5.37 6.83
C PHE A 170 13.68 5.29 5.37
N SER A 171 12.56 5.93 5.07
CA SER A 171 11.96 5.93 3.72
C SER A 171 12.82 6.68 2.71
N GLN A 172 13.36 7.85 3.08
CA GLN A 172 14.24 8.65 2.24
C GLN A 172 15.55 7.90 1.91
N ASN A 173 16.15 7.25 2.90
CA ASN A 173 17.36 6.44 2.70
C ASN A 173 17.12 5.32 1.69
N HIS A 174 15.98 4.61 1.79
CA HIS A 174 15.65 3.54 0.85
C HIS A 174 15.46 4.06 -0.58
N LEU A 175 14.79 5.20 -0.75
CA LEU A 175 14.63 5.81 -2.07
C LEU A 175 15.99 6.21 -2.68
N LYS A 176 16.85 6.86 -1.90
CA LYS A 176 18.17 7.28 -2.35
C LYS A 176 19.07 6.10 -2.70
N GLU A 177 19.09 5.05 -1.88
CA GLU A 177 19.85 3.83 -2.15
C GLU A 177 19.37 3.13 -3.44
N THR A 178 18.06 3.08 -3.66
CA THR A 178 17.48 2.53 -4.89
C THR A 178 17.94 3.31 -6.13
N ASN A 179 17.96 4.63 -6.05
CA ASN A 179 18.34 5.49 -7.16
C ASN A 179 19.85 5.55 -7.43
N ASN A 180 20.66 5.28 -6.41
CA ASN A 180 22.12 5.33 -6.51
C ASN A 180 22.73 4.13 -7.23
N TYR A 181 22.01 2.99 -7.29
CA TYR A 181 22.55 1.79 -7.92
C TYR A 181 22.32 1.75 -9.42
N GLU A 182 23.38 1.37 -10.14
CA GLU A 182 23.36 1.15 -11.58
C GLU A 182 24.27 0.00 -11.97
N LEU A 183 23.73 -0.97 -12.69
CA LEU A 183 24.50 -2.01 -13.37
C LEU A 183 24.70 -1.58 -14.82
N ALA A 184 25.87 -1.00 -15.13
CA ALA A 184 26.22 -0.58 -16.48
C ALA A 184 26.76 -1.77 -17.30
N LEU A 185 26.15 -2.04 -18.44
CA LEU A 185 26.53 -3.09 -19.38
C LEU A 185 27.00 -2.45 -20.69
N THR A 186 28.18 -2.84 -21.14
CA THR A 186 28.82 -2.29 -22.36
C THR A 186 29.05 -3.33 -23.43
N ASP A 187 29.06 -4.62 -23.07
CA ASP A 187 29.20 -5.73 -24.00
C ASP A 187 27.83 -6.37 -24.27
N LYS A 188 27.49 -6.51 -25.54
CA LYS A 188 26.26 -7.17 -26.00
C LYS A 188 26.11 -8.60 -25.48
N ALA A 189 27.22 -9.31 -25.22
CA ALA A 189 27.20 -10.64 -24.62
C ALA A 189 26.58 -10.66 -23.20
N GLN A 190 26.65 -9.55 -22.45
CA GLN A 190 26.06 -9.42 -21.12
C GLN A 190 24.53 -9.37 -21.14
N LEU A 191 23.92 -9.14 -22.32
CA LEU A 191 22.46 -9.09 -22.50
C LEU A 191 21.84 -10.45 -22.83
N LYS A 192 22.65 -11.52 -22.88
CA LYS A 192 22.20 -12.84 -23.27
C LYS A 192 20.98 -13.30 -22.46
N GLY A 193 19.94 -13.73 -23.17
CA GLY A 193 18.68 -14.20 -22.57
C GLY A 193 17.63 -13.11 -22.33
N LEU A 194 18.03 -11.83 -22.27
CA LEU A 194 17.07 -10.74 -22.04
C LEU A 194 16.13 -10.59 -23.23
N PRO A 195 14.83 -10.40 -23.02
CA PRO A 195 13.88 -10.07 -24.06
C PRO A 195 14.19 -8.70 -24.65
N GLU A 196 13.79 -8.50 -25.92
CA GLU A 196 14.02 -7.25 -26.65
C GLU A 196 13.49 -6.03 -25.88
N SER A 197 12.31 -6.16 -25.26
CA SER A 197 11.69 -5.13 -24.44
C SER A 197 12.58 -4.66 -23.28
N ALA A 198 13.25 -5.58 -22.59
CA ALA A 198 14.16 -5.27 -21.50
C ALA A 198 15.46 -4.63 -22.00
N VAL A 199 15.96 -5.07 -23.15
CA VAL A 199 17.16 -4.49 -23.79
C VAL A 199 16.90 -3.06 -24.25
N GLU A 200 15.76 -2.80 -24.88
CA GLU A 200 15.35 -1.44 -25.30
C GLU A 200 15.18 -0.51 -24.09
N ALA A 201 14.52 -0.98 -23.03
CA ALA A 201 14.34 -0.19 -21.79
C ALA A 201 15.69 0.14 -21.12
N ALA A 202 16.61 -0.83 -21.08
CA ALA A 202 17.95 -0.60 -20.51
C ALA A 202 18.80 0.38 -21.34
N ALA A 203 18.68 0.32 -22.69
CA ALA A 203 19.32 1.28 -23.59
C ALA A 203 18.75 2.69 -23.40
N HIS A 204 17.44 2.83 -23.25
CA HIS A 204 16.78 4.09 -22.98
C HIS A 204 17.23 4.68 -21.65
N THR A 205 17.27 3.89 -20.58
CA THR A 205 17.78 4.28 -19.27
C THR A 205 19.24 4.75 -19.33
N ALA A 206 20.10 4.06 -20.08
CA ALA A 206 21.49 4.49 -20.29
C ALA A 206 21.56 5.86 -20.94
N LYS A 207 20.76 6.09 -21.99
CA LYS A 207 20.70 7.37 -22.68
C LYS A 207 20.20 8.52 -21.78
N GLU A 208 19.14 8.29 -21.00
CA GLU A 208 18.64 9.27 -20.01
C GLU A 208 19.71 9.66 -19.00
N LYS A 209 20.57 8.71 -18.61
CA LYS A 209 21.68 8.92 -17.69
C LYS A 209 23.00 9.37 -18.36
N GLY A 210 22.99 9.66 -19.66
CA GLY A 210 24.15 10.11 -20.42
C GLY A 210 25.26 9.04 -20.54
N LYS A 211 24.88 7.74 -20.51
CA LYS A 211 25.81 6.61 -20.61
C LYS A 211 25.68 5.89 -21.96
N GLU A 212 26.77 5.23 -22.38
CA GLU A 212 26.76 4.31 -23.51
C GLU A 212 26.36 2.91 -23.06
N GLY A 213 25.81 2.10 -23.96
CA GLY A 213 25.39 0.72 -23.69
C GLY A 213 24.02 0.63 -23.02
N TRP A 214 23.94 -0.09 -21.92
CA TRP A 214 22.70 -0.42 -21.22
C TRP A 214 22.87 -0.23 -19.72
N VAL A 215 21.82 0.22 -19.04
CA VAL A 215 21.81 0.37 -17.59
C VAL A 215 20.62 -0.37 -17.00
N ILE A 216 20.91 -1.27 -16.06
CA ILE A 216 19.93 -1.96 -15.24
C ILE A 216 19.89 -1.28 -13.87
N THR A 217 18.70 -1.03 -13.34
CA THR A 217 18.46 -0.39 -12.04
C THR A 217 17.75 -1.33 -11.08
N LEU A 218 17.56 -0.89 -9.83
CA LEU A 218 16.78 -1.64 -8.83
C LEU A 218 15.27 -1.36 -8.90
N GLN A 219 14.82 -0.54 -9.84
CA GLN A 219 13.39 -0.34 -10.09
C GLN A 219 12.77 -1.61 -10.68
N ALA A 220 11.55 -1.95 -10.24
CA ALA A 220 10.89 -3.21 -10.58
C ALA A 220 10.87 -3.54 -12.08
N PRO A 221 10.53 -2.61 -13.01
CA PRO A 221 10.52 -2.92 -14.45
C PRO A 221 11.91 -3.21 -15.05
N SER A 222 12.98 -2.82 -14.37
CA SER A 222 14.36 -3.11 -14.75
C SER A 222 14.88 -4.38 -14.08
N TYR A 223 14.66 -4.51 -12.77
CA TYR A 223 15.13 -5.62 -11.93
C TYR A 223 14.45 -6.95 -12.28
N ILE A 224 13.12 -6.98 -12.33
CA ILE A 224 12.35 -8.23 -12.47
C ILE A 224 12.65 -8.96 -13.78
N PRO A 225 12.60 -8.32 -14.97
CA PRO A 225 12.93 -9.00 -16.21
C PRO A 225 14.38 -9.50 -16.26
N PHE A 226 15.31 -8.75 -15.67
CA PHE A 226 16.72 -9.18 -15.60
C PHE A 226 16.86 -10.48 -14.79
N MET A 227 16.25 -10.56 -13.62
CA MET A 227 16.28 -11.75 -12.77
C MET A 227 15.56 -12.95 -13.41
N LYS A 228 14.53 -12.74 -14.21
CA LYS A 228 13.79 -13.81 -14.90
C LYS A 228 14.51 -14.36 -16.13
N TYR A 229 15.21 -13.50 -16.89
CA TYR A 229 15.63 -13.85 -18.25
C TYR A 229 17.14 -13.82 -18.49
N SER A 230 17.94 -13.08 -17.72
CA SER A 230 19.37 -13.03 -17.92
C SER A 230 20.00 -14.42 -17.79
N GLU A 231 20.70 -14.89 -18.82
CA GLU A 231 21.45 -16.16 -18.77
C GLU A 231 22.76 -16.05 -17.99
N ILE A 232 23.21 -14.82 -17.70
CA ILE A 232 24.51 -14.60 -17.02
C ILE A 232 24.28 -14.68 -15.50
N ARG A 233 24.56 -15.85 -14.93
CA ARG A 233 24.35 -16.15 -13.50
C ARG A 233 25.04 -15.15 -12.58
N GLU A 234 26.28 -14.78 -12.88
CA GLU A 234 27.05 -13.84 -12.07
C GLU A 234 26.40 -12.45 -12.02
N LEU A 235 25.82 -11.98 -13.14
CA LEU A 235 25.09 -10.71 -13.16
C LEU A 235 23.76 -10.80 -12.41
N ARG A 236 23.05 -11.94 -12.47
CA ARG A 236 21.86 -12.14 -11.62
C ARG A 236 22.23 -12.10 -10.15
N LYS A 237 23.33 -12.74 -9.76
CA LYS A 237 23.84 -12.72 -8.37
C LYS A 237 24.20 -11.30 -7.94
N GLU A 238 24.93 -10.55 -8.78
CA GLU A 238 25.32 -9.17 -8.51
C GLU A 238 24.08 -8.29 -8.27
N LEU A 239 23.11 -8.35 -9.19
CA LEU A 239 21.89 -7.56 -9.10
C LEU A 239 21.01 -7.99 -7.90
N TYR A 240 20.91 -9.30 -7.63
CA TYR A 240 20.22 -9.84 -6.46
C TYR A 240 20.82 -9.32 -5.15
N MET A 241 22.16 -9.36 -5.04
CA MET A 241 22.85 -8.86 -3.87
C MET A 241 22.66 -7.36 -3.71
N ALA A 242 22.78 -6.59 -4.78
CA ALA A 242 22.52 -5.14 -4.75
C ALA A 242 21.13 -4.81 -4.24
N TYR A 243 20.10 -5.54 -4.70
CA TYR A 243 18.72 -5.36 -4.27
C TYR A 243 18.52 -5.75 -2.79
N ASN A 244 19.06 -6.90 -2.37
CA ASN A 244 18.77 -7.46 -1.05
C ASN A 244 19.75 -6.98 0.06
N THR A 245 20.70 -6.12 -0.27
CA THR A 245 21.59 -5.44 0.68
C THR A 245 21.37 -3.92 0.75
N GLN A 246 20.29 -3.42 0.15
CA GLN A 246 19.96 -2.00 0.21
C GLN A 246 19.90 -1.51 1.66
N CYS A 247 20.39 -0.31 1.88
CA CYS A 247 20.43 0.35 3.19
C CYS A 247 21.21 -0.40 4.28
N THR A 248 22.16 -1.24 3.88
CA THR A 248 23.05 -1.96 4.82
C THR A 248 24.53 -1.63 4.64
N HIS A 249 24.87 -0.75 3.72
CA HIS A 249 26.24 -0.33 3.41
C HIS A 249 26.73 0.72 4.39
N ASP A 250 28.05 0.86 4.51
CA ASP A 250 28.68 1.90 5.33
C ASP A 250 28.63 3.27 4.59
N ASN A 251 27.45 3.84 4.54
CA ASN A 251 27.14 5.12 3.91
C ASN A 251 26.00 5.84 4.67
N GLU A 252 25.64 7.03 4.20
CA GLU A 252 24.59 7.87 4.81
C GLU A 252 23.19 7.25 4.73
N GLN A 253 22.96 6.31 3.81
CA GLN A 253 21.68 5.62 3.61
C GLN A 253 21.55 4.34 4.42
N ASN A 254 22.46 4.06 5.35
CA ASN A 254 22.41 2.88 6.21
C ASN A 254 21.23 2.95 7.19
N ASN A 255 20.33 1.97 7.13
CA ASN A 255 19.15 1.89 7.99
C ASN A 255 19.29 0.92 9.17
N LEU A 256 20.41 0.18 9.31
CA LEU A 256 20.54 -0.84 10.35
C LEU A 256 20.38 -0.27 11.76
N GLU A 257 21.01 0.88 12.05
CA GLU A 257 20.86 1.53 13.35
C GLU A 257 19.49 2.19 13.51
N ILE A 258 18.93 2.74 12.42
CA ILE A 258 17.56 3.29 12.42
C ILE A 258 16.54 2.20 12.75
N VAL A 259 16.69 0.99 12.23
CA VAL A 259 15.83 -0.16 12.58
C VAL A 259 15.84 -0.42 14.08
N LYS A 260 17.03 -0.50 14.71
CA LYS A 260 17.14 -0.71 16.17
C LYS A 260 16.41 0.38 16.95
N GLN A 261 16.61 1.63 16.57
CA GLN A 261 15.94 2.77 17.21
C GLN A 261 14.43 2.70 17.02
N LEU A 262 13.93 2.46 15.80
CA LEU A 262 12.49 2.37 15.50
C LEU A 262 11.80 1.28 16.33
N VAL A 263 12.34 0.06 16.35
CA VAL A 263 11.69 -1.05 17.06
C VAL A 263 11.73 -0.86 18.58
N ASN A 264 12.80 -0.26 19.11
CA ASN A 264 12.92 0.05 20.52
C ASN A 264 12.00 1.20 20.94
N LEU A 265 11.91 2.28 20.16
CA LEU A 265 11.02 3.40 20.43
C LEU A 265 9.55 2.97 20.40
N ARG A 266 9.15 2.14 19.44
CA ARG A 266 7.79 1.59 19.37
C ARG A 266 7.46 0.71 20.58
N MET A 267 8.38 -0.13 20.99
CA MET A 267 8.24 -0.93 22.21
C MET A 267 8.08 -0.05 23.45
N GLN A 268 8.96 0.93 23.63
CA GLN A 268 8.91 1.86 24.76
C GLN A 268 7.61 2.66 24.80
N LEU A 269 7.16 3.15 23.63
CA LEU A 269 5.90 3.87 23.52
C LEU A 269 4.71 3.00 23.92
N ALA A 270 4.64 1.77 23.43
CA ALA A 270 3.58 0.83 23.79
C ALA A 270 3.57 0.52 25.30
N GLN A 271 4.75 0.26 25.89
CA GLN A 271 4.88 -0.01 27.33
C GLN A 271 4.53 1.20 28.18
N LEU A 272 4.91 2.41 27.76
CA LEU A 272 4.51 3.67 28.42
C LEU A 272 2.98 3.82 28.46
N LEU A 273 2.28 3.39 27.40
CA LEU A 273 0.82 3.40 27.28
C LEU A 273 0.14 2.21 28.00
N GLY A 274 0.91 1.36 28.69
CA GLY A 274 0.40 0.24 29.48
C GLY A 274 0.17 -1.06 28.72
N PHE A 275 0.68 -1.17 27.48
CA PHE A 275 0.63 -2.39 26.69
C PHE A 275 1.88 -3.24 26.90
N LYS A 276 1.76 -4.55 26.73
CA LYS A 276 2.88 -5.49 26.90
C LYS A 276 4.00 -5.23 25.89
N ASP A 277 3.62 -5.05 24.63
CA ASP A 277 4.50 -4.82 23.50
C ASP A 277 3.77 -4.00 22.43
N TYR A 278 4.47 -3.67 21.33
CA TYR A 278 3.90 -2.84 20.28
C TYR A 278 2.80 -3.56 19.50
N ALA A 279 2.92 -4.88 19.30
CA ALA A 279 1.87 -5.67 18.67
C ALA A 279 0.57 -5.66 19.49
N ASP A 280 0.64 -5.81 20.82
CA ASP A 280 -0.53 -5.70 21.70
C ASP A 280 -1.20 -4.32 21.56
N TYR A 281 -0.39 -3.25 21.51
CA TYR A 281 -0.90 -1.89 21.26
C TYR A 281 -1.64 -1.79 19.90
N VAL A 282 -1.05 -2.29 18.81
CA VAL A 282 -1.62 -2.17 17.47
C VAL A 282 -2.86 -3.05 17.31
N LEU A 283 -2.77 -4.31 17.71
CA LEU A 283 -3.77 -5.33 17.40
C LEU A 283 -5.11 -5.14 18.13
N ARG A 284 -5.15 -4.40 19.24
CA ARG A 284 -6.41 -4.01 19.91
C ARG A 284 -7.40 -3.29 19.00
N LYS A 285 -6.94 -2.71 17.90
CA LYS A 285 -7.76 -2.03 16.88
C LYS A 285 -7.65 -2.73 15.53
N ARG A 286 -7.69 -4.05 15.54
CA ARG A 286 -7.70 -4.94 14.36
C ARG A 286 -8.78 -6.01 14.53
N MET A 287 -9.14 -6.67 13.42
CA MET A 287 -10.02 -7.83 13.44
C MET A 287 -9.38 -9.02 14.17
N ALA A 288 -8.06 -9.14 14.09
CA ALA A 288 -7.30 -10.19 14.78
C ALA A 288 -7.27 -10.03 16.32
N GLU A 289 -7.45 -8.80 16.83
CA GLU A 289 -7.54 -8.44 18.25
C GLU A 289 -6.25 -8.63 19.06
N ASP A 290 -5.48 -9.69 18.83
CA ASP A 290 -4.24 -10.01 19.55
C ASP A 290 -3.23 -10.80 18.70
N SER A 291 -2.00 -10.94 19.23
CA SER A 291 -0.91 -11.65 18.54
C SER A 291 -1.13 -13.17 18.44
N GLU A 292 -1.91 -13.78 19.33
CA GLU A 292 -2.24 -15.22 19.28
C GLU A 292 -3.03 -15.56 18.03
N HIS A 293 -4.05 -14.74 17.70
CA HIS A 293 -4.84 -14.93 16.48
C HIS A 293 -4.00 -14.72 15.22
N VAL A 294 -3.08 -13.75 15.23
CA VAL A 294 -2.16 -13.54 14.10
C VAL A 294 -1.25 -14.75 13.90
N TYR A 295 -0.57 -15.22 14.96
CA TYR A 295 0.30 -16.40 14.85
C TYR A 295 -0.48 -17.67 14.48
N ARG A 296 -1.71 -17.83 14.97
CA ARG A 296 -2.59 -18.94 14.58
C ARG A 296 -2.83 -18.97 13.08
N LEU A 297 -3.16 -17.83 12.47
CA LEU A 297 -3.31 -17.74 11.02
C LEU A 297 -2.00 -18.08 10.29
N LEU A 298 -0.89 -17.48 10.70
CA LEU A 298 0.41 -17.71 10.06
C LEU A 298 0.85 -19.19 10.16
N ASP A 299 0.64 -19.82 11.32
CA ASP A 299 0.97 -21.23 11.54
C ASP A 299 0.07 -22.16 10.73
N GLN A 300 -1.24 -21.87 10.64
CA GLN A 300 -2.17 -22.64 9.79
C GLN A 300 -1.75 -22.56 8.31
N LEU A 301 -1.36 -21.40 7.83
CA LEU A 301 -0.87 -21.23 6.47
C LEU A 301 0.47 -21.97 6.25
N LEU A 302 1.38 -21.90 7.21
CA LEU A 302 2.63 -22.68 7.15
C LEU A 302 2.36 -24.17 7.04
N GLU A 303 1.52 -24.70 7.92
CA GLU A 303 1.19 -26.13 7.94
C GLU A 303 0.57 -26.57 6.61
N ALA A 304 -0.38 -25.80 6.08
CA ALA A 304 -1.09 -26.14 4.86
C ALA A 304 -0.21 -26.01 3.59
N TYR A 305 0.61 -24.96 3.49
CA TYR A 305 1.30 -24.63 2.25
C TYR A 305 2.76 -25.13 2.16
N MET A 306 3.44 -25.33 3.29
CA MET A 306 4.88 -25.69 3.32
C MET A 306 5.21 -26.96 2.54
N PRO A 307 4.43 -28.07 2.65
CA PRO A 307 4.72 -29.28 1.88
C PRO A 307 4.73 -29.04 0.37
N THR A 308 3.72 -28.27 -0.13
CA THR A 308 3.62 -27.92 -1.54
C THR A 308 4.71 -26.94 -1.95
N ALA A 309 5.07 -25.97 -1.11
CA ALA A 309 6.15 -25.02 -1.39
C ALA A 309 7.51 -25.72 -1.58
N HIS A 310 7.81 -26.74 -0.76
CA HIS A 310 9.00 -27.55 -0.96
C HIS A 310 8.99 -28.29 -2.30
N GLN A 311 7.85 -28.91 -2.66
CA GLN A 311 7.71 -29.60 -3.95
C GLN A 311 7.87 -28.64 -5.14
N GLU A 312 7.36 -27.41 -5.03
CA GLU A 312 7.50 -26.38 -6.05
C GLU A 312 8.98 -25.97 -6.24
N VAL A 313 9.71 -25.74 -5.14
CA VAL A 313 11.14 -25.40 -5.18
C VAL A 313 11.98 -26.58 -5.69
N GLU A 314 11.70 -27.81 -5.24
CA GLU A 314 12.36 -29.03 -5.74
C GLU A 314 12.16 -29.22 -7.25
N ALA A 315 10.97 -28.92 -7.77
CA ALA A 315 10.70 -29.01 -9.21
C ALA A 315 11.52 -27.97 -10.01
N VAL A 316 11.68 -26.76 -9.48
CA VAL A 316 12.55 -25.71 -10.08
C VAL A 316 14.03 -26.15 -10.05
N GLU A 317 14.50 -26.68 -8.90
CA GLU A 317 15.87 -27.19 -8.79
C GLU A 317 16.13 -28.37 -9.70
N ALA A 318 15.17 -29.29 -9.87
CA ALA A 318 15.28 -30.42 -10.80
C ALA A 318 15.44 -29.94 -12.24
N LEU A 319 14.72 -28.91 -12.68
CA LEU A 319 14.94 -28.30 -13.98
C LEU A 319 16.35 -27.70 -14.09
N ALA A 320 16.77 -26.92 -13.11
CA ALA A 320 18.09 -26.33 -13.09
C ALA A 320 19.19 -27.38 -13.22
N ARG A 321 19.10 -28.50 -12.50
CA ARG A 321 20.04 -29.62 -12.61
C ARG A 321 20.02 -30.33 -13.98
N ARG A 322 18.84 -30.43 -14.61
CA ARG A 322 18.78 -30.96 -15.99
C ARG A 322 19.51 -30.08 -16.98
N MET A 323 19.53 -28.78 -16.76
CA MET A 323 20.16 -27.80 -17.66
C MET A 323 21.64 -27.62 -17.41
N GLU A 324 22.06 -27.58 -16.14
CA GLU A 324 23.40 -27.15 -15.72
C GLU A 324 24.28 -28.33 -15.24
N GLY A 325 23.68 -29.50 -14.90
CA GLY A 325 24.36 -30.67 -14.34
C GLY A 325 23.93 -30.97 -12.90
N ASN A 326 24.13 -32.24 -12.49
CA ASN A 326 23.61 -32.76 -11.22
C ASN A 326 24.20 -32.07 -9.97
N ASP A 327 25.37 -31.47 -10.08
CA ASP A 327 26.05 -30.78 -8.98
C ASP A 327 25.56 -29.34 -8.79
N PHE A 328 24.65 -28.85 -9.65
CA PHE A 328 24.10 -27.51 -9.54
C PHE A 328 23.29 -27.35 -8.26
N LYS A 329 23.57 -26.26 -7.53
CA LYS A 329 22.84 -25.85 -6.34
C LYS A 329 22.01 -24.60 -6.68
N LEU A 330 20.70 -24.70 -6.49
CA LEU A 330 19.78 -23.58 -6.67
C LEU A 330 19.99 -22.56 -5.54
N MET A 331 20.30 -21.33 -5.92
CA MET A 331 20.45 -20.20 -5.01
C MET A 331 19.30 -19.21 -5.21
N PRO A 332 19.03 -18.29 -4.26
CA PRO A 332 17.94 -17.33 -4.39
C PRO A 332 17.97 -16.49 -5.68
N TRP A 333 19.17 -16.14 -6.18
CA TRP A 333 19.33 -15.42 -7.46
C TRP A 333 19.07 -16.27 -8.70
N ASP A 334 18.88 -17.57 -8.54
CA ASP A 334 18.58 -18.51 -9.63
C ASP A 334 17.08 -18.81 -9.73
N PHE A 335 16.34 -18.68 -8.61
CA PHE A 335 14.97 -19.16 -8.51
C PHE A 335 14.04 -18.54 -9.57
N SER A 336 14.06 -17.22 -9.74
CA SER A 336 13.21 -16.55 -10.73
C SER A 336 13.50 -17.00 -12.15
N TYR A 337 14.77 -17.18 -12.49
CA TYR A 337 15.21 -17.60 -13.83
C TYR A 337 14.73 -19.02 -14.17
N TYR A 338 15.02 -20.01 -13.33
CA TYR A 338 14.59 -21.38 -13.59
C TYR A 338 13.10 -21.59 -13.38
N SER A 339 12.50 -20.86 -12.47
CA SER A 339 11.04 -20.84 -12.26
C SER A 339 10.29 -20.37 -13.51
N GLU A 340 10.77 -19.32 -14.17
CA GLU A 340 10.16 -18.82 -15.41
C GLU A 340 10.27 -19.84 -16.54
N LYS A 341 11.42 -20.52 -16.67
CA LYS A 341 11.62 -21.60 -17.64
C LYS A 341 10.72 -22.80 -17.37
N LEU A 342 10.58 -23.21 -16.11
CA LEU A 342 9.71 -24.32 -15.71
C LEU A 342 8.23 -23.98 -15.96
N LYS A 343 7.82 -22.74 -15.70
CA LYS A 343 6.47 -22.25 -15.98
C LYS A 343 6.17 -22.34 -17.49
N ASN A 344 7.11 -21.92 -18.32
CA ASN A 344 6.99 -22.04 -19.76
C ASN A 344 6.91 -23.50 -20.20
N GLU A 345 7.77 -24.39 -19.67
CA GLU A 345 7.76 -25.84 -19.99
C GLU A 345 6.42 -26.49 -19.62
N LYS A 346 5.87 -26.17 -18.45
CA LYS A 346 4.63 -26.79 -17.95
C LYS A 346 3.35 -26.27 -18.60
N PHE A 347 3.28 -24.98 -18.87
CA PHE A 347 2.05 -24.30 -19.24
C PHE A 347 2.12 -23.60 -20.60
N ASN A 348 3.26 -23.70 -21.31
CA ASN A 348 3.54 -22.87 -22.49
C ASN A 348 3.33 -21.36 -22.21
N PHE A 349 3.54 -20.96 -20.94
CA PHE A 349 3.35 -19.60 -20.46
C PHE A 349 4.64 -18.80 -20.67
N ASP A 350 4.58 -17.84 -21.58
CA ASP A 350 5.65 -16.88 -21.84
C ASP A 350 5.07 -15.48 -21.69
N GLU A 351 5.47 -14.80 -20.63
CA GLU A 351 4.95 -13.47 -20.30
C GLU A 351 5.22 -12.45 -21.40
N GLU A 352 6.33 -12.58 -22.12
CA GLU A 352 6.66 -11.70 -23.25
C GLU A 352 5.68 -11.85 -24.42
N LYS A 353 5.07 -13.03 -24.62
CA LYS A 353 4.01 -13.22 -25.59
C LYS A 353 2.68 -12.59 -25.20
N LEU A 354 2.47 -12.32 -23.91
CA LEU A 354 1.27 -11.67 -23.39
C LEU A 354 1.34 -10.14 -23.49
N ARG A 355 2.53 -9.56 -23.28
CA ARG A 355 2.73 -8.11 -23.24
C ARG A 355 2.12 -7.35 -24.43
N PRO A 356 2.20 -7.82 -25.68
CA PRO A 356 1.56 -7.13 -26.81
C PRO A 356 0.04 -6.95 -26.70
N TYR A 357 -0.62 -7.72 -25.86
CA TYR A 357 -2.07 -7.64 -25.58
C TYR A 357 -2.42 -6.79 -24.38
N PHE A 358 -1.41 -6.32 -23.63
CA PHE A 358 -1.57 -5.54 -22.41
C PHE A 358 -0.96 -4.14 -22.54
N GLU A 359 -1.30 -3.45 -23.63
CA GLU A 359 -1.01 -2.03 -23.75
C GLU A 359 -1.71 -1.26 -22.64
N LEU A 360 -0.97 -0.38 -21.92
CA LEU A 360 -1.46 0.32 -20.72
C LEU A 360 -2.79 1.01 -20.94
N SER A 361 -2.98 1.73 -22.05
CA SER A 361 -4.24 2.43 -22.34
C SER A 361 -5.43 1.47 -22.42
N ARG A 362 -5.24 0.31 -23.02
CA ARG A 362 -6.29 -0.72 -23.13
C ARG A 362 -6.56 -1.42 -21.82
N VAL A 363 -5.53 -1.66 -21.02
CA VAL A 363 -5.69 -2.20 -19.66
C VAL A 363 -6.47 -1.21 -18.80
N GLU A 364 -6.14 0.08 -18.87
CA GLU A 364 -6.87 1.15 -18.19
C GLU A 364 -8.36 1.16 -18.59
N GLU A 365 -8.66 1.12 -19.90
CA GLU A 365 -10.02 0.99 -20.42
C GLU A 365 -10.73 -0.28 -19.92
N GLY A 366 -10.02 -1.40 -19.84
CA GLY A 366 -10.53 -2.68 -19.36
C GLY A 366 -10.88 -2.63 -17.86
N VAL A 367 -10.02 -2.05 -17.04
CA VAL A 367 -10.23 -1.89 -15.59
C VAL A 367 -11.38 -0.93 -15.33
N PHE A 368 -11.44 0.20 -16.02
CA PHE A 368 -12.56 1.14 -15.91
C PHE A 368 -13.86 0.51 -16.42
N GLY A 369 -13.80 -0.23 -17.53
CA GLY A 369 -14.93 -0.96 -18.09
C GLY A 369 -15.49 -2.04 -17.14
N LEU A 370 -14.63 -2.68 -16.35
CA LEU A 370 -15.05 -3.62 -15.32
C LEU A 370 -15.90 -2.89 -14.24
N ALA A 371 -15.42 -1.76 -13.76
CA ALA A 371 -16.17 -0.95 -12.78
C ALA A 371 -17.49 -0.43 -13.36
N THR A 372 -17.49 -0.02 -14.63
CA THR A 372 -18.73 0.37 -15.32
C THR A 372 -19.71 -0.80 -15.38
N ARG A 373 -19.24 -1.99 -15.70
CA ARG A 373 -20.09 -3.18 -15.80
C ARG A 373 -20.63 -3.65 -14.45
N LEU A 374 -19.82 -3.56 -13.38
CA LEU A 374 -20.22 -3.97 -12.05
C LEU A 374 -21.11 -2.95 -11.34
N TYR A 375 -20.79 -1.68 -11.47
CA TYR A 375 -21.38 -0.58 -10.64
C TYR A 375 -22.07 0.50 -11.45
N GLY A 376 -21.96 0.51 -12.77
CA GLY A 376 -22.54 1.55 -13.64
C GLY A 376 -21.79 2.88 -13.64
N ILE A 377 -20.64 2.98 -12.97
CA ILE A 377 -19.85 4.22 -12.95
C ILE A 377 -19.11 4.45 -14.26
N THR A 378 -18.85 5.71 -14.59
CA THR A 378 -18.15 6.11 -15.82
C THR A 378 -17.00 7.05 -15.51
N PHE A 379 -15.98 7.05 -16.37
CA PHE A 379 -14.74 7.80 -16.22
C PHE A 379 -14.56 8.72 -17.44
N LYS A 380 -14.25 10.00 -17.17
CA LYS A 380 -13.99 10.99 -18.19
C LYS A 380 -12.71 11.75 -17.87
N GLU A 381 -11.66 11.59 -18.73
CA GLU A 381 -10.43 12.38 -18.58
C GLU A 381 -10.77 13.88 -18.64
N ASN A 382 -10.30 14.65 -17.67
CA ASN A 382 -10.42 16.09 -17.63
C ASN A 382 -9.03 16.73 -17.51
N LYS A 383 -8.54 17.29 -18.63
CA LYS A 383 -7.21 17.92 -18.71
C LYS A 383 -7.14 19.30 -18.07
N ASP A 384 -8.29 19.88 -17.66
CA ASP A 384 -8.33 21.13 -16.93
C ASP A 384 -8.08 20.95 -15.42
N ILE A 385 -8.07 19.69 -14.94
CA ILE A 385 -7.66 19.37 -13.58
C ILE A 385 -6.13 19.37 -13.51
N PRO A 386 -5.51 20.22 -12.65
CA PRO A 386 -4.07 20.25 -12.49
C PRO A 386 -3.50 18.92 -11.99
N VAL A 387 -2.34 18.53 -12.49
CA VAL A 387 -1.61 17.33 -12.10
C VAL A 387 -0.19 17.69 -11.65
N TYR A 388 0.39 16.86 -10.78
CA TYR A 388 1.73 17.12 -10.21
C TYR A 388 2.89 16.67 -11.10
N HIS A 389 2.62 15.83 -12.12
CA HIS A 389 3.60 15.38 -13.10
C HIS A 389 2.93 15.15 -14.47
N PRO A 390 3.64 15.37 -15.60
CA PRO A 390 3.05 15.19 -16.95
C PRO A 390 2.52 13.80 -17.26
N ASP A 391 3.05 12.75 -16.62
CA ASP A 391 2.59 11.37 -16.80
C ASP A 391 1.28 11.07 -16.05
N VAL A 392 0.85 11.95 -15.15
CA VAL A 392 -0.38 11.77 -14.37
C VAL A 392 -1.59 12.20 -15.19
N LYS A 393 -2.63 11.38 -15.16
CA LYS A 393 -3.93 11.73 -15.71
C LYS A 393 -4.95 11.93 -14.60
N ALA A 394 -5.92 12.80 -14.83
CA ALA A 394 -7.05 13.04 -13.93
C ALA A 394 -8.36 12.71 -14.63
N TYR A 395 -9.21 11.96 -13.93
CA TYR A 395 -10.53 11.55 -14.42
C TYR A 395 -11.62 12.05 -13.49
N GLU A 396 -12.66 12.63 -14.07
CA GLU A 396 -13.96 12.81 -13.40
C GLU A 396 -14.69 11.46 -13.42
N VAL A 397 -15.16 11.04 -12.26
CA VAL A 397 -15.91 9.79 -12.10
C VAL A 397 -17.36 10.12 -11.78
N TYR A 398 -18.28 9.52 -12.53
CA TYR A 398 -19.72 9.72 -12.39
C TYR A 398 -20.41 8.42 -12.01
N ASP A 399 -21.40 8.51 -11.14
CA ASP A 399 -22.22 7.36 -10.73
C ASP A 399 -23.21 6.97 -11.84
N LYS A 400 -23.88 5.84 -11.68
CA LYS A 400 -24.86 5.29 -12.62
C LYS A 400 -26.03 6.22 -12.95
N ASP A 401 -26.34 7.15 -12.06
CA ASP A 401 -27.38 8.18 -12.26
C ASP A 401 -26.84 9.45 -12.92
N GLY A 402 -25.54 9.49 -13.26
CA GLY A 402 -24.87 10.64 -13.84
C GLY A 402 -24.39 11.69 -12.83
N SER A 403 -24.60 11.47 -11.54
CA SER A 403 -24.08 12.37 -10.49
C SER A 403 -22.56 12.27 -10.38
N TYR A 404 -21.91 13.39 -10.03
CA TYR A 404 -20.46 13.40 -9.77
C TYR A 404 -20.12 12.57 -8.54
N LEU A 405 -19.16 11.65 -8.68
CA LEU A 405 -18.76 10.71 -7.63
C LEU A 405 -17.39 11.02 -7.04
N ALA A 406 -16.38 11.26 -7.88
CA ALA A 406 -15.00 11.44 -7.44
C ALA A 406 -14.10 12.05 -8.55
N VAL A 407 -12.90 12.47 -8.16
CA VAL A 407 -11.76 12.60 -9.08
C VAL A 407 -10.81 11.43 -8.82
N LEU A 408 -10.34 10.79 -9.89
CA LEU A 408 -9.34 9.75 -9.87
C LEU A 408 -8.09 10.21 -10.62
N TYR A 409 -6.94 10.23 -9.93
CA TYR A 409 -5.63 10.40 -10.56
C TYR A 409 -4.99 9.03 -10.80
N THR A 410 -4.36 8.85 -11.98
CA THR A 410 -3.56 7.67 -12.30
C THR A 410 -2.12 8.06 -12.60
N ASP A 411 -1.18 7.39 -11.94
CA ASP A 411 0.25 7.66 -12.02
C ASP A 411 1.02 6.32 -12.17
N PHE A 412 1.36 5.96 -13.40
CA PHE A 412 1.75 4.59 -13.72
C PHE A 412 3.26 4.31 -13.72
N HIS A 413 4.12 5.29 -13.96
CA HIS A 413 5.51 5.01 -14.33
C HIS A 413 6.51 5.40 -13.24
N PRO A 414 7.63 4.62 -13.09
CA PRO A 414 8.69 4.95 -12.15
C PRO A 414 9.45 6.21 -12.59
N ARG A 415 9.97 6.93 -11.60
CA ARG A 415 10.87 8.08 -11.75
C ARG A 415 11.68 8.29 -10.47
N ALA A 416 12.72 9.12 -10.53
CA ALA A 416 13.63 9.33 -9.40
C ALA A 416 12.94 9.88 -8.14
N GLY A 417 11.94 10.74 -8.29
CA GLY A 417 11.16 11.30 -7.17
C GLY A 417 10.01 10.41 -6.67
N LYS A 418 9.93 9.16 -7.10
CA LYS A 418 8.83 8.27 -6.77
C LYS A 418 9.32 7.01 -6.07
N ARG A 419 8.77 6.73 -4.90
CA ARG A 419 9.12 5.50 -4.17
C ARG A 419 8.68 4.24 -4.94
N SER A 420 9.33 3.12 -4.67
CA SER A 420 8.98 1.82 -5.25
C SER A 420 7.64 1.28 -4.72
N GLY A 421 7.08 0.31 -5.45
CA GLY A 421 5.82 -0.33 -5.11
C GLY A 421 4.63 0.29 -5.82
N ALA A 422 3.44 0.00 -5.31
CA ALA A 422 2.17 0.57 -5.75
C ALA A 422 1.32 0.91 -4.52
N TRP A 423 0.46 1.91 -4.63
CA TRP A 423 -0.41 2.32 -3.53
C TRP A 423 -1.54 3.23 -4.01
N MET A 424 -2.59 3.30 -3.21
CA MET A 424 -3.66 4.29 -3.31
C MET A 424 -3.51 5.33 -2.20
N THR A 425 -3.77 6.58 -2.51
CA THR A 425 -3.92 7.68 -1.54
C THR A 425 -5.11 8.55 -1.88
N SER A 426 -5.50 9.41 -0.92
CA SER A 426 -6.49 10.47 -1.15
C SER A 426 -5.82 11.84 -1.01
N TYR A 427 -6.15 12.76 -1.91
CA TYR A 427 -5.86 14.19 -1.74
C TYR A 427 -7.01 14.90 -1.01
N LYS A 428 -8.16 14.27 -0.96
CA LYS A 428 -9.35 14.69 -0.24
C LYS A 428 -10.22 13.47 0.03
N GLU A 429 -10.65 13.30 1.27
CA GLU A 429 -11.63 12.29 1.65
C GLU A 429 -13.06 12.75 1.37
N GLN A 430 -14.02 11.84 1.49
CA GLN A 430 -15.44 12.14 1.41
C GLN A 430 -16.02 12.41 2.80
N TRP A 431 -16.92 13.36 2.92
CA TRP A 431 -17.76 13.58 4.11
C TRP A 431 -19.04 14.36 3.74
N ILE A 432 -19.95 14.49 4.70
CA ILE A 432 -21.13 15.35 4.56
C ILE A 432 -20.86 16.67 5.27
N GLU A 433 -20.93 17.79 4.54
CA GLU A 433 -20.79 19.14 5.09
C GLU A 433 -22.02 19.51 5.97
N ASP A 434 -21.90 20.56 6.79
CA ASP A 434 -22.96 21.01 7.69
C ASP A 434 -24.25 21.44 6.96
N ASP A 435 -24.11 21.88 5.71
CA ASP A 435 -25.25 22.22 4.84
C ASP A 435 -25.90 21.02 4.14
N GLY A 436 -25.40 19.80 4.41
CA GLY A 436 -25.85 18.55 3.80
C GLY A 436 -25.19 18.22 2.45
N THR A 437 -24.27 19.05 1.96
CA THR A 437 -23.52 18.77 0.73
C THR A 437 -22.61 17.56 0.92
N ASN A 438 -22.67 16.60 0.01
CA ASN A 438 -21.74 15.47 0.00
C ASN A 438 -20.44 15.88 -0.67
N SER A 439 -19.42 16.16 0.14
CA SER A 439 -18.08 16.52 -0.33
C SER A 439 -17.39 15.27 -0.87
N ARG A 440 -17.26 15.19 -2.20
CA ARG A 440 -16.77 13.98 -2.87
C ARG A 440 -15.24 13.88 -2.88
N PRO A 441 -14.68 12.64 -2.86
CA PRO A 441 -13.26 12.41 -2.68
C PRO A 441 -12.43 12.65 -3.95
N HIS A 442 -11.14 12.93 -3.73
CA HIS A 442 -10.12 12.93 -4.79
C HIS A 442 -9.08 11.87 -4.44
N VAL A 443 -9.05 10.79 -5.21
CA VAL A 443 -8.17 9.65 -4.97
C VAL A 443 -7.10 9.52 -6.04
N SER A 444 -5.98 8.90 -5.69
CA SER A 444 -4.86 8.65 -6.59
C SER A 444 -4.42 7.20 -6.49
N VAL A 445 -4.15 6.57 -7.62
CA VAL A 445 -3.44 5.29 -7.70
C VAL A 445 -2.08 5.53 -8.31
N THR A 446 -1.03 5.11 -7.60
CA THR A 446 0.36 5.35 -7.94
C THR A 446 1.08 4.01 -8.08
N MET A 447 1.74 3.80 -9.21
CA MET A 447 2.36 2.53 -9.58
C MET A 447 3.74 2.76 -10.21
N ASN A 448 4.47 1.68 -10.46
CA ASN A 448 5.79 1.71 -11.08
C ASN A 448 5.83 0.70 -12.24
N PHE A 449 4.97 0.89 -13.24
CA PHE A 449 4.85 0.01 -14.39
C PHE A 449 5.86 0.31 -15.48
N THR A 450 6.07 -0.69 -16.36
CA THR A 450 6.91 -0.58 -17.55
C THR A 450 6.61 0.70 -18.32
N LYS A 451 7.65 1.49 -18.58
CA LYS A 451 7.56 2.74 -19.36
C LYS A 451 7.38 2.48 -20.86
N PRO A 452 6.75 3.40 -21.60
CA PRO A 452 6.88 3.41 -23.05
C PRO A 452 8.31 3.73 -23.46
N THR A 453 8.68 3.31 -24.67
CA THR A 453 9.89 3.76 -25.36
C THR A 453 9.49 4.63 -26.57
N PRO A 454 10.43 5.33 -27.22
CA PRO A 454 10.10 6.05 -28.46
C PRO A 454 9.49 5.18 -29.55
N GLU A 455 9.80 3.88 -29.55
CA GLU A 455 9.40 2.90 -30.57
C GLU A 455 8.14 2.11 -30.19
N LYS A 456 7.83 1.99 -28.88
CA LYS A 456 6.74 1.14 -28.39
C LYS A 456 5.94 1.83 -27.26
N PRO A 457 4.61 1.66 -27.23
CA PRO A 457 3.81 2.09 -26.08
C PRO A 457 4.18 1.28 -24.83
N ALA A 458 3.67 1.68 -23.67
CA ALA A 458 3.80 0.90 -22.44
C ALA A 458 3.05 -0.43 -22.60
N LEU A 459 3.79 -1.52 -22.66
CA LEU A 459 3.27 -2.89 -22.72
C LEU A 459 3.49 -3.56 -21.37
N LEU A 460 2.42 -3.82 -20.63
CA LEU A 460 2.46 -4.32 -19.28
C LEU A 460 2.75 -5.81 -19.21
N THR A 461 3.37 -6.24 -18.12
CA THR A 461 3.38 -7.65 -17.72
C THR A 461 2.01 -8.04 -17.15
N PHE A 462 1.72 -9.32 -17.09
CA PHE A 462 0.50 -9.81 -16.42
C PHE A 462 0.47 -9.44 -14.93
N SER A 463 1.63 -9.46 -14.27
CA SER A 463 1.77 -9.02 -12.88
C SER A 463 1.42 -7.54 -12.71
N GLU A 464 1.78 -6.68 -13.65
CA GLU A 464 1.41 -5.25 -13.61
C GLU A 464 -0.10 -5.06 -13.80
N VAL A 465 -0.75 -5.86 -14.65
CA VAL A 465 -2.23 -5.86 -14.79
C VAL A 465 -2.90 -6.25 -13.47
N HIS A 466 -2.38 -7.27 -12.81
CA HIS A 466 -2.86 -7.74 -11.50
C HIS A 466 -2.71 -6.65 -10.43
N THR A 467 -1.55 -5.99 -10.37
CA THR A 467 -1.30 -4.86 -9.46
C THR A 467 -2.25 -3.70 -9.73
N PHE A 468 -2.55 -3.39 -10.99
CA PHE A 468 -3.50 -2.32 -11.30
C PHE A 468 -4.91 -2.63 -10.77
N LEU A 469 -5.37 -3.86 -10.91
CA LEU A 469 -6.65 -4.28 -10.33
C LEU A 469 -6.65 -4.14 -8.81
N HIS A 470 -5.55 -4.49 -8.15
CA HIS A 470 -5.38 -4.31 -6.70
C HIS A 470 -5.55 -2.85 -6.29
N GLU A 471 -4.74 -1.95 -6.83
CA GLU A 471 -4.81 -0.52 -6.48
C GLU A 471 -6.16 0.10 -6.87
N PHE A 472 -6.75 -0.38 -7.96
CA PHE A 472 -8.07 0.07 -8.36
C PHE A 472 -9.17 -0.38 -7.38
N GLY A 473 -9.01 -1.53 -6.73
CA GLY A 473 -9.89 -1.96 -5.64
C GLY A 473 -9.87 -0.99 -4.45
N HIS A 474 -8.69 -0.53 -4.05
CA HIS A 474 -8.55 0.55 -3.07
C HIS A 474 -9.18 1.87 -3.56
N ALA A 475 -8.98 2.22 -4.84
CA ALA A 475 -9.59 3.40 -5.42
C ALA A 475 -11.12 3.34 -5.36
N LEU A 476 -11.72 2.20 -5.67
CA LEU A 476 -13.17 1.99 -5.53
C LEU A 476 -13.64 2.18 -4.09
N HIS A 477 -12.87 1.67 -3.12
CA HIS A 477 -13.16 1.85 -1.69
C HIS A 477 -13.16 3.34 -1.29
N GLY A 478 -12.21 4.12 -1.80
CA GLY A 478 -12.17 5.57 -1.61
C GLY A 478 -13.29 6.31 -2.33
N MET A 479 -13.50 6.00 -3.61
CA MET A 479 -14.48 6.71 -4.45
C MET A 479 -15.93 6.44 -4.06
N PHE A 480 -16.26 5.24 -3.60
CA PHE A 480 -17.62 4.89 -3.16
C PHE A 480 -17.95 5.31 -1.74
N ALA A 481 -17.00 5.87 -1.01
CA ALA A 481 -17.24 6.33 0.37
C ALA A 481 -18.50 7.18 0.45
N ASN A 482 -19.32 6.88 1.45
CA ASN A 482 -20.56 7.61 1.73
C ASN A 482 -20.82 7.57 3.24
N THR A 483 -19.98 8.30 3.97
CA THR A 483 -20.00 8.42 5.42
C THR A 483 -20.29 9.87 5.80
N ARG A 484 -20.81 10.08 6.99
CA ARG A 484 -21.06 11.44 7.49
C ARG A 484 -19.77 12.15 7.85
N PHE A 485 -18.79 11.43 8.39
CA PHE A 485 -17.56 12.00 8.94
C PHE A 485 -16.32 11.60 8.13
N GLN A 486 -15.43 12.57 7.91
CA GLN A 486 -14.19 12.40 7.15
C GLN A 486 -13.29 11.31 7.74
N SER A 487 -13.13 11.29 9.07
CA SER A 487 -12.24 10.34 9.77
C SER A 487 -12.67 8.87 9.67
N MET A 488 -13.87 8.59 9.15
CA MET A 488 -14.39 7.23 8.92
C MET A 488 -14.56 6.88 7.44
N SER A 489 -14.17 7.79 6.54
CA SER A 489 -14.41 7.68 5.11
C SER A 489 -13.48 6.69 4.42
N GLY A 490 -13.96 6.04 3.37
CA GLY A 490 -13.15 5.26 2.42
C GLY A 490 -12.30 4.18 3.08
N THR A 491 -11.00 4.28 2.90
CA THR A 491 -10.01 3.33 3.42
C THR A 491 -9.66 3.51 4.90
N ASN A 492 -10.34 4.44 5.62
CA ASN A 492 -10.19 4.61 7.07
C ASN A 492 -10.92 3.50 7.87
N VAL A 493 -10.51 2.27 7.63
CA VAL A 493 -11.02 1.02 8.22
C VAL A 493 -9.94 0.36 9.07
N TYR A 494 -10.25 -0.75 9.73
CA TYR A 494 -9.24 -1.58 10.37
C TYR A 494 -8.22 -2.07 9.31
N TRP A 495 -6.95 -2.03 9.66
CA TRP A 495 -5.86 -2.28 8.73
C TRP A 495 -5.88 -3.69 8.13
N ASP A 496 -6.31 -4.69 8.91
CA ASP A 496 -6.47 -6.06 8.44
C ASP A 496 -7.78 -6.33 7.66
N PHE A 497 -8.55 -5.25 7.39
CA PHE A 497 -9.70 -5.26 6.50
C PHE A 497 -9.47 -4.47 5.21
N VAL A 498 -8.51 -3.54 5.22
CA VAL A 498 -8.31 -2.57 4.13
C VAL A 498 -7.98 -3.24 2.80
N GLU A 499 -7.34 -4.42 2.84
CA GLU A 499 -6.94 -5.17 1.64
C GLU A 499 -8.08 -6.02 1.02
N LEU A 500 -9.23 -6.15 1.67
CA LEU A 500 -10.35 -6.89 1.07
C LEU A 500 -10.83 -6.29 -0.26
N PRO A 501 -11.07 -4.97 -0.40
CA PRO A 501 -11.47 -4.36 -1.66
C PRO A 501 -10.43 -4.46 -2.77
N SER A 502 -9.15 -4.42 -2.43
CA SER A 502 -8.05 -4.54 -3.40
C SER A 502 -7.89 -5.97 -3.88
N GLN A 503 -7.80 -6.93 -2.97
CA GLN A 503 -7.55 -8.33 -3.29
C GLN A 503 -8.74 -9.01 -4.00
N ILE A 504 -9.98 -8.59 -3.71
CA ILE A 504 -11.13 -9.13 -4.43
C ILE A 504 -11.09 -8.79 -5.93
N MET A 505 -10.56 -7.61 -6.29
CA MET A 505 -10.41 -7.19 -7.68
C MET A 505 -9.34 -7.98 -8.43
N GLU A 506 -8.30 -8.45 -7.75
CA GLU A 506 -7.25 -9.28 -8.35
C GLU A 506 -7.80 -10.55 -9.00
N ASN A 507 -8.84 -11.14 -8.43
CA ASN A 507 -9.46 -12.36 -8.95
C ASN A 507 -9.95 -12.23 -10.39
N PHE A 508 -10.31 -11.02 -10.84
CA PHE A 508 -10.74 -10.79 -12.22
C PHE A 508 -9.61 -10.98 -13.23
N ALA A 509 -8.34 -10.84 -12.85
CA ALA A 509 -7.20 -10.95 -13.74
C ALA A 509 -7.11 -12.30 -14.46
N ILE A 510 -7.65 -13.37 -13.88
CA ILE A 510 -7.65 -14.72 -14.46
C ILE A 510 -9.03 -15.12 -15.02
N GLU A 511 -9.99 -14.20 -15.05
CA GLU A 511 -11.31 -14.48 -15.60
C GLU A 511 -11.34 -14.22 -17.10
N ARG A 512 -11.60 -15.29 -17.89
CA ARG A 512 -11.64 -15.25 -19.34
C ARG A 512 -12.54 -14.14 -19.88
N ASP A 513 -13.74 -14.03 -19.31
CA ASP A 513 -14.74 -13.05 -19.77
C ASP A 513 -14.28 -11.61 -19.54
N PHE A 514 -13.49 -11.36 -18.48
CA PHE A 514 -12.89 -10.04 -18.25
C PHE A 514 -11.73 -9.78 -19.24
N LEU A 515 -10.78 -10.70 -19.36
CA LEU A 515 -9.63 -10.55 -20.27
C LEU A 515 -10.08 -10.30 -21.72
N ASN A 516 -11.13 -10.98 -22.17
CA ASN A 516 -11.68 -10.80 -23.51
C ASN A 516 -12.30 -9.41 -23.75
N THR A 517 -12.57 -8.63 -22.72
CA THR A 517 -13.13 -7.28 -22.89
C THR A 517 -12.12 -6.27 -23.42
N PHE A 518 -10.83 -6.42 -23.10
CA PHE A 518 -9.82 -5.40 -23.39
C PHE A 518 -8.52 -5.93 -24.02
N ALA A 519 -8.16 -7.21 -23.77
CA ALA A 519 -6.87 -7.73 -24.20
C ALA A 519 -6.80 -7.89 -25.71
N ARG A 520 -6.17 -6.92 -26.39
CA ARG A 520 -6.01 -6.85 -27.85
C ARG A 520 -4.58 -6.46 -28.20
N HIS A 521 -4.07 -7.05 -29.26
CA HIS A 521 -2.71 -6.76 -29.74
C HIS A 521 -2.57 -5.28 -30.12
N TYR A 522 -1.55 -4.61 -29.60
CA TYR A 522 -1.37 -3.15 -29.72
C TYR A 522 -1.20 -2.65 -31.14
N GLN A 523 -0.67 -3.48 -32.08
CA GLN A 523 -0.50 -3.13 -33.49
C GLN A 523 -1.65 -3.62 -34.38
N THR A 524 -2.05 -4.89 -34.24
CA THR A 524 -3.03 -5.51 -35.17
C THR A 524 -4.48 -5.35 -34.70
N ASN A 525 -4.69 -4.99 -33.42
CA ASN A 525 -5.99 -4.94 -32.77
C ASN A 525 -6.73 -6.29 -32.68
N GLU A 526 -6.04 -7.39 -32.96
CA GLU A 526 -6.60 -8.73 -32.81
C GLU A 526 -6.80 -9.04 -31.30
N PRO A 527 -7.89 -9.72 -30.96
CA PRO A 527 -8.10 -10.14 -29.56
C PRO A 527 -7.02 -11.14 -29.13
N ILE A 528 -6.76 -11.19 -27.83
CA ILE A 528 -5.85 -12.19 -27.26
C ILE A 528 -6.31 -13.60 -27.66
N PRO A 529 -5.43 -14.48 -28.19
CA PRO A 529 -5.78 -15.85 -28.51
C PRO A 529 -6.31 -16.61 -27.31
N ALA A 530 -7.33 -17.46 -27.53
CA ALA A 530 -7.94 -18.25 -26.46
C ALA A 530 -6.93 -19.16 -25.76
N GLU A 531 -5.92 -19.63 -26.48
CA GLU A 531 -4.82 -20.46 -25.96
C GLU A 531 -3.97 -19.68 -24.94
N LEU A 532 -3.68 -18.39 -25.19
CA LEU A 532 -2.93 -17.56 -24.25
C LEU A 532 -3.75 -17.26 -22.99
N VAL A 533 -5.06 -17.02 -23.12
CA VAL A 533 -5.95 -16.89 -21.98
C VAL A 533 -5.98 -18.18 -21.16
N GLN A 534 -6.02 -19.34 -21.83
CA GLN A 534 -5.97 -20.63 -21.14
C GLN A 534 -4.63 -20.82 -20.40
N CYS A 535 -3.50 -20.43 -21.01
CA CYS A 535 -2.20 -20.47 -20.34
C CYS A 535 -2.17 -19.60 -19.06
N ILE A 536 -2.79 -18.42 -19.07
CA ILE A 536 -2.92 -17.58 -17.87
C ILE A 536 -3.68 -18.32 -16.76
N ILE A 537 -4.82 -18.93 -17.10
CA ILE A 537 -5.67 -19.66 -16.15
C ILE A 537 -4.94 -20.89 -15.59
N ASP A 538 -4.33 -21.68 -16.47
CA ASP A 538 -3.62 -22.91 -16.08
C ASP A 538 -2.40 -22.62 -15.20
N ALA A 539 -1.73 -21.48 -15.42
CA ALA A 539 -0.58 -21.04 -14.66
C ALA A 539 -0.93 -20.25 -13.39
N SER A 540 -2.21 -19.98 -13.12
CA SER A 540 -2.62 -19.08 -12.02
C SER A 540 -2.16 -19.55 -10.63
N ASN A 541 -2.10 -20.87 -10.43
CA ASN A 541 -1.63 -21.47 -9.18
C ASN A 541 -0.16 -21.95 -9.24
N TYR A 542 0.59 -21.55 -10.27
CA TYR A 542 2.00 -21.91 -10.37
C TYR A 542 2.82 -21.23 -9.26
N ASN A 543 3.54 -22.02 -8.48
CA ASN A 543 4.29 -21.56 -7.29
C ASN A 543 3.46 -20.78 -6.26
N VAL A 544 2.16 -21.05 -6.19
CA VAL A 544 1.27 -20.36 -5.25
C VAL A 544 1.63 -20.66 -3.79
N ALA A 545 2.10 -21.86 -3.50
CA ALA A 545 2.52 -22.23 -2.14
C ALA A 545 3.83 -21.53 -1.76
N TYR A 546 4.82 -21.50 -2.64
CA TYR A 546 6.04 -20.72 -2.43
C TYR A 546 5.71 -19.23 -2.17
N ALA A 547 4.84 -18.64 -2.99
CA ALA A 547 4.43 -17.24 -2.84
C ALA A 547 3.71 -17.01 -1.49
N CYS A 548 2.82 -17.92 -1.08
CA CYS A 548 2.16 -17.85 0.21
C CYS A 548 3.16 -17.91 1.38
N ILE A 549 4.09 -18.87 1.35
CA ILE A 549 5.12 -19.01 2.39
C ILE A 549 6.02 -17.76 2.45
N ARG A 550 6.31 -17.15 1.31
CA ARG A 550 7.05 -15.89 1.28
C ARG A 550 6.29 -14.76 1.99
N GLN A 551 4.99 -14.62 1.77
CA GLN A 551 4.15 -13.65 2.49
C GLN A 551 4.06 -13.96 4.00
N VAL A 552 3.93 -15.22 4.36
CA VAL A 552 3.95 -15.66 5.76
C VAL A 552 5.29 -15.31 6.42
N SER A 553 6.42 -15.48 5.71
CA SER A 553 7.73 -15.11 6.24
C SER A 553 7.82 -13.64 6.60
N PHE A 554 7.25 -12.75 5.79
CA PHE A 554 7.17 -11.32 6.10
C PHE A 554 6.30 -11.03 7.32
N GLY A 555 5.16 -11.73 7.46
CA GLY A 555 4.31 -11.63 8.65
C GLY A 555 5.01 -12.10 9.92
N LEU A 556 5.79 -13.18 9.85
CA LEU A 556 6.60 -13.67 10.98
C LEU A 556 7.70 -12.69 11.38
N LEU A 557 8.38 -12.10 10.40
CA LEU A 557 9.41 -11.09 10.64
C LEU A 557 8.83 -9.85 11.31
N ASP A 558 7.70 -9.36 10.81
CA ASP A 558 6.98 -8.22 11.38
C ASP A 558 6.59 -8.49 12.85
N MET A 559 5.93 -9.61 13.10
CA MET A 559 5.51 -9.99 14.45
C MET A 559 6.70 -10.21 15.38
N ALA A 560 7.80 -10.78 14.91
CA ALA A 560 9.01 -10.95 15.70
C ALA A 560 9.58 -9.61 16.18
N TRP A 561 9.59 -8.59 15.33
CA TRP A 561 10.04 -7.26 15.71
C TRP A 561 9.14 -6.62 16.76
N TYR A 562 7.82 -6.78 16.66
CA TYR A 562 6.85 -5.98 17.43
C TYR A 562 6.20 -6.70 18.62
N THR A 563 6.48 -7.99 18.83
CA THR A 563 6.14 -8.73 20.07
C THR A 563 7.26 -8.71 21.11
N ARG A 564 8.32 -7.94 20.87
CA ARG A 564 9.43 -7.79 21.80
C ARG A 564 9.02 -6.99 23.03
N THR A 565 9.46 -7.46 24.19
CA THR A 565 9.25 -6.81 25.50
C THR A 565 10.53 -6.22 26.10
N THR A 566 11.66 -6.41 25.44
CA THR A 566 12.99 -5.92 25.84
C THR A 566 13.69 -5.23 24.68
N ALA A 567 14.55 -4.28 24.99
CA ALA A 567 15.31 -3.54 23.98
C ALA A 567 16.19 -4.46 23.13
N PHE A 568 16.33 -4.11 21.86
CA PHE A 568 17.18 -4.80 20.91
C PHE A 568 18.47 -4.02 20.65
N ASP A 569 19.59 -4.69 20.78
CA ASP A 569 20.93 -4.16 20.44
C ASP A 569 21.78 -5.21 19.72
N GLY A 570 21.13 -6.21 19.13
CA GLY A 570 21.78 -7.29 18.40
C GLY A 570 22.09 -6.98 16.95
N ASP A 571 22.52 -7.99 16.21
CA ASP A 571 22.68 -7.93 14.77
C ASP A 571 21.33 -8.12 14.07
N VAL A 572 20.91 -7.10 13.29
CA VAL A 572 19.62 -7.08 12.59
C VAL A 572 19.48 -8.23 11.59
N ARG A 573 20.56 -8.58 10.88
CA ARG A 573 20.55 -9.67 9.89
C ARG A 573 20.35 -11.03 10.54
N SER A 574 21.03 -11.28 11.66
CA SER A 574 20.88 -12.52 12.42
C SER A 574 19.49 -12.66 13.01
N TYR A 575 18.96 -11.59 13.58
CA TYR A 575 17.59 -11.56 14.12
C TYR A 575 16.54 -11.86 13.03
N GLU A 576 16.68 -11.24 11.87
CA GLU A 576 15.80 -11.48 10.72
C GLU A 576 15.82 -12.97 10.32
N ARG A 577 17.01 -13.59 10.18
CA ARG A 577 17.12 -15.00 9.80
C ARG A 577 16.44 -15.93 10.81
N GLU A 578 16.61 -15.67 12.10
CA GLU A 578 15.93 -16.43 13.16
C GLU A 578 14.42 -16.26 13.13
N ALA A 579 13.94 -15.02 12.92
CA ALA A 579 12.53 -14.68 12.93
C ALA A 579 11.69 -15.45 11.90
N TRP A 580 12.23 -15.69 10.72
CA TRP A 580 11.50 -16.38 9.64
C TRP A 580 12.09 -17.74 9.24
N GLU A 581 12.97 -18.31 10.07
CA GLU A 581 13.62 -19.60 9.80
C GLU A 581 12.62 -20.69 9.42
N LYS A 582 11.50 -20.82 10.15
CA LYS A 582 10.47 -21.83 9.89
C LYS A 582 9.73 -21.67 8.54
N ALA A 583 9.86 -20.53 7.89
CA ALA A 583 9.28 -20.26 6.55
C ALA A 583 10.35 -20.31 5.44
N GLN A 584 11.54 -20.82 5.73
CA GLN A 584 12.64 -20.86 4.77
C GLN A 584 12.49 -22.02 3.78
N VAL A 585 12.44 -21.73 2.48
CA VAL A 585 12.34 -22.75 1.41
C VAL A 585 13.51 -22.66 0.40
N LEU A 586 14.27 -21.57 0.41
CA LEU A 586 15.50 -21.38 -0.36
C LEU A 586 16.67 -21.15 0.58
N PRO A 587 17.93 -21.40 0.15
CA PRO A 587 19.11 -21.13 0.97
C PRO A 587 19.15 -19.68 1.48
N SER A 588 19.50 -19.50 2.75
CA SER A 588 19.71 -18.18 3.34
C SER A 588 21.04 -17.59 2.90
N ILE A 589 21.06 -16.29 2.62
CA ILE A 589 22.27 -15.54 2.28
C ILE A 589 22.58 -14.57 3.42
N ALA A 590 23.74 -14.75 4.04
CA ALA A 590 24.10 -14.08 5.30
C ALA A 590 24.10 -12.53 5.22
N ASP A 591 24.50 -11.97 4.07
CA ASP A 591 24.67 -10.53 3.89
C ASP A 591 23.36 -9.79 3.53
N THR A 592 22.31 -10.52 3.18
CA THR A 592 21.03 -9.91 2.83
C THR A 592 20.27 -9.45 4.08
N CYS A 593 19.46 -8.40 3.93
CA CYS A 593 18.65 -7.87 5.01
C CYS A 593 17.38 -7.21 4.44
N MET A 594 16.24 -7.89 4.54
CA MET A 594 14.95 -7.33 4.16
C MET A 594 14.52 -6.21 5.10
N THR A 595 14.79 -6.36 6.39
CA THR A 595 14.37 -5.40 7.42
C THR A 595 14.87 -3.98 7.15
N ALA A 596 16.10 -3.82 6.65
CA ALA A 596 16.70 -2.50 6.38
C ALA A 596 16.01 -1.72 5.24
N GLN A 597 15.24 -2.39 4.41
CA GLN A 597 14.49 -1.82 3.28
C GLN A 597 12.97 -2.09 3.35
N PHE A 598 12.52 -2.72 4.44
CA PHE A 598 11.13 -3.13 4.60
C PHE A 598 10.25 -1.95 5.03
N GLY A 599 9.98 -1.05 4.09
CA GLY A 599 9.20 0.15 4.32
C GLY A 599 7.81 -0.12 4.93
N HIS A 600 7.12 -1.19 4.52
CA HIS A 600 5.81 -1.56 5.06
C HIS A 600 5.77 -1.57 6.59
N ILE A 601 6.72 -2.25 7.23
CA ILE A 601 6.73 -2.45 8.68
C ILE A 601 7.59 -1.42 9.44
N MET A 602 8.46 -0.68 8.76
CA MET A 602 9.35 0.30 9.40
C MET A 602 8.87 1.75 9.24
N SER A 603 8.43 2.13 8.04
CA SER A 603 7.99 3.49 7.73
C SER A 603 6.55 3.61 7.22
N GLY A 604 5.94 2.52 6.79
CA GLY A 604 4.53 2.45 6.40
C GLY A 604 3.59 2.11 7.57
N GLY A 605 2.34 1.89 7.29
CA GLY A 605 1.31 1.60 8.29
C GLY A 605 1.22 0.14 8.75
N TYR A 606 2.12 -0.75 8.30
CA TYR A 606 2.05 -2.20 8.50
C TYR A 606 2.89 -2.74 9.67
N SER A 607 3.36 -1.89 10.58
CA SER A 607 4.04 -2.35 11.80
C SER A 607 3.09 -3.18 12.65
N ALA A 608 3.47 -4.42 12.99
CA ALA A 608 2.58 -5.46 13.57
C ALA A 608 1.28 -5.63 12.76
N GLY A 609 1.36 -5.51 11.43
CA GLY A 609 0.21 -5.47 10.55
C GLY A 609 0.42 -6.15 9.20
N TYR A 610 1.60 -6.69 8.88
CA TYR A 610 1.85 -7.32 7.58
C TYR A 610 1.01 -8.58 7.34
N TYR A 611 0.63 -9.29 8.39
CA TYR A 611 -0.31 -10.41 8.32
C TYR A 611 -1.65 -10.03 7.64
N SER A 612 -1.98 -8.74 7.62
CA SER A 612 -3.24 -8.22 7.06
C SER A 612 -3.47 -8.65 5.62
N TYR A 613 -2.42 -8.79 4.81
CA TYR A 613 -2.53 -9.31 3.44
C TYR A 613 -3.07 -10.73 3.39
N LYS A 614 -2.59 -11.61 4.27
CA LYS A 614 -3.10 -13.00 4.32
C LYS A 614 -4.44 -13.08 5.05
N TRP A 615 -4.66 -12.25 6.04
CA TRP A 615 -5.97 -12.12 6.70
C TRP A 615 -7.07 -11.72 5.70
N ALA A 616 -6.82 -10.66 4.95
CA ALA A 616 -7.75 -10.17 3.94
C ALA A 616 -7.90 -11.14 2.74
N GLU A 617 -6.87 -11.90 2.41
CA GLU A 617 -6.94 -12.93 1.36
C GLU A 617 -7.89 -14.08 1.74
N VAL A 618 -8.00 -14.42 3.03
CA VAL A 618 -9.03 -15.33 3.53
C VAL A 618 -10.43 -14.74 3.31
N LEU A 619 -10.61 -13.46 3.63
CA LEU A 619 -11.88 -12.75 3.41
C LEU A 619 -12.22 -12.67 1.91
N ASP A 620 -11.27 -12.31 1.08
CA ASP A 620 -11.41 -12.16 -0.36
C ASP A 620 -11.79 -13.46 -1.06
N ALA A 621 -11.11 -14.56 -0.74
CA ALA A 621 -11.39 -15.85 -1.34
C ALA A 621 -12.83 -16.31 -1.07
N ASP A 622 -13.32 -16.12 0.15
CA ASP A 622 -14.69 -16.43 0.51
C ASP A 622 -15.70 -15.45 -0.13
N ALA A 623 -15.38 -14.14 -0.14
CA ALA A 623 -16.24 -13.12 -0.76
C ALA A 623 -16.36 -13.28 -2.27
N PHE A 624 -15.25 -13.54 -2.99
CA PHE A 624 -15.28 -13.73 -4.44
C PHE A 624 -16.00 -15.01 -4.85
N SER A 625 -16.10 -16.02 -3.98
CA SER A 625 -16.87 -17.23 -4.26
C SER A 625 -18.34 -16.91 -4.59
N VAL A 626 -18.90 -15.84 -4.03
CA VAL A 626 -20.27 -15.37 -4.34
C VAL A 626 -20.38 -14.90 -5.79
N PHE A 627 -19.37 -14.18 -6.28
CA PHE A 627 -19.30 -13.77 -7.69
C PHE A 627 -19.14 -14.97 -8.62
N LYS A 628 -18.33 -15.96 -8.23
CA LYS A 628 -18.18 -17.20 -9.03
C LYS A 628 -19.48 -17.98 -9.13
N GLU A 629 -20.27 -18.07 -8.05
CA GLU A 629 -21.53 -18.80 -8.01
C GLU A 629 -22.67 -18.09 -8.78
N LYS A 630 -22.74 -16.75 -8.67
CA LYS A 630 -23.83 -15.94 -9.26
C LYS A 630 -23.48 -15.28 -10.58
N GLY A 631 -22.23 -15.39 -11.01
CA GLY A 631 -21.68 -14.76 -12.21
C GLY A 631 -20.77 -13.59 -11.86
N ILE A 632 -19.56 -13.56 -12.46
CA ILE A 632 -18.51 -12.56 -12.13
C ILE A 632 -18.91 -11.11 -12.41
N PHE A 633 -19.89 -10.89 -13.30
CA PHE A 633 -20.43 -9.57 -13.62
C PHE A 633 -21.84 -9.34 -13.05
N ASN A 634 -22.21 -10.10 -12.01
CA ASN A 634 -23.52 -9.94 -11.37
C ASN A 634 -23.61 -8.59 -10.66
N THR A 635 -24.49 -7.73 -11.17
CA THR A 635 -24.64 -6.36 -10.66
C THR A 635 -25.32 -6.30 -9.29
N GLU A 636 -26.14 -7.28 -8.92
CA GLU A 636 -26.77 -7.33 -7.60
C GLU A 636 -25.73 -7.70 -6.52
N VAL A 637 -24.82 -8.63 -6.81
CA VAL A 637 -23.71 -8.98 -5.93
C VAL A 637 -22.77 -7.78 -5.78
N ALA A 638 -22.41 -7.13 -6.90
CA ALA A 638 -21.57 -5.95 -6.90
C ALA A 638 -22.21 -4.80 -6.10
N GLN A 639 -23.51 -4.52 -6.30
CA GLN A 639 -24.22 -3.50 -5.53
C GLN A 639 -24.26 -3.84 -4.04
N SER A 640 -24.49 -5.10 -3.67
CA SER A 640 -24.44 -5.54 -2.27
C SER A 640 -23.05 -5.34 -1.65
N PHE A 641 -21.99 -5.61 -2.41
CA PHE A 641 -20.61 -5.36 -1.96
C PHE A 641 -20.33 -3.85 -1.79
N ARG A 642 -20.79 -3.02 -2.73
CA ARG A 642 -20.72 -1.56 -2.62
C ARG A 642 -21.46 -1.06 -1.38
N ASP A 643 -22.72 -1.46 -1.18
CA ASP A 643 -23.60 -0.93 -0.14
C ASP A 643 -23.18 -1.37 1.28
N ASN A 644 -22.64 -2.58 1.42
CA ASN A 644 -22.30 -3.15 2.72
C ASN A 644 -20.83 -2.97 3.09
N ILE A 645 -19.93 -2.79 2.12
CA ILE A 645 -18.48 -2.73 2.35
C ILE A 645 -17.89 -1.43 1.83
N LEU A 646 -17.90 -1.21 0.48
CA LEU A 646 -17.15 -0.12 -0.13
C LEU A 646 -17.61 1.29 0.31
N SER A 647 -18.92 1.47 0.56
CA SER A 647 -19.46 2.76 0.95
C SER A 647 -19.42 3.06 2.45
N LYS A 648 -19.08 2.06 3.27
CA LYS A 648 -19.25 2.14 4.73
C LYS A 648 -18.04 2.64 5.49
N GLY A 649 -16.85 2.56 4.91
CA GLY A 649 -15.63 2.94 5.62
C GLY A 649 -15.56 2.33 7.02
N GLY A 650 -15.14 3.13 8.00
CA GLY A 650 -14.99 2.73 9.40
C GLY A 650 -16.24 2.92 10.28
N THR A 651 -17.43 3.10 9.70
CA THR A 651 -18.68 3.41 10.42
C THR A 651 -19.16 2.29 11.34
N GLU A 652 -18.80 1.04 11.02
CA GLU A 652 -19.15 -0.14 11.81
C GLU A 652 -17.95 -1.09 11.91
N HIS A 653 -18.04 -2.08 12.81
CA HIS A 653 -16.99 -3.11 12.91
C HIS A 653 -16.92 -3.92 11.59
N PRO A 654 -15.72 -4.18 11.04
CA PRO A 654 -15.56 -4.82 9.73
C PRO A 654 -16.26 -6.19 9.61
N MET A 655 -16.24 -7.02 10.66
CA MET A 655 -16.92 -8.32 10.65
C MET A 655 -18.43 -8.17 10.52
N THR A 656 -19.03 -7.12 11.07
CA THR A 656 -20.47 -6.83 10.90
C THR A 656 -20.80 -6.51 9.45
N LEU A 657 -19.97 -5.67 8.81
CA LEU A 657 -20.12 -5.32 7.39
C LEU A 657 -19.92 -6.55 6.50
N TYR A 658 -18.90 -7.34 6.78
CA TYR A 658 -18.60 -8.56 6.04
C TYR A 658 -19.76 -9.59 6.11
N LYS A 659 -20.27 -9.88 7.31
CA LYS A 659 -21.41 -10.78 7.50
C LYS A 659 -22.68 -10.29 6.80
N ARG A 660 -22.89 -8.97 6.73
CA ARG A 660 -24.04 -8.40 6.02
C ARG A 660 -23.98 -8.65 4.52
N PHE A 661 -22.77 -8.63 3.94
CA PHE A 661 -22.54 -8.99 2.54
C PHE A 661 -22.56 -10.52 2.33
N ARG A 662 -21.77 -11.27 3.13
CA ARG A 662 -21.48 -12.68 2.89
C ARG A 662 -22.51 -13.63 3.51
N GLY A 663 -23.16 -13.24 4.61
CA GLY A 663 -24.10 -14.05 5.35
C GLY A 663 -23.47 -14.97 6.40
N GLN A 664 -22.13 -15.04 6.47
CA GLN A 664 -21.37 -15.88 7.39
C GLN A 664 -20.00 -15.29 7.72
N GLU A 665 -19.31 -15.88 8.70
CA GLU A 665 -17.89 -15.59 8.94
C GLU A 665 -17.01 -16.30 7.91
N PRO A 666 -15.85 -15.72 7.55
CA PRO A 666 -14.92 -16.34 6.61
C PRO A 666 -14.19 -17.52 7.26
N THR A 667 -13.81 -18.51 6.43
CA THR A 667 -12.92 -19.60 6.80
C THR A 667 -11.77 -19.71 5.82
N ILE A 668 -10.67 -20.33 6.23
CA ILE A 668 -9.49 -20.56 5.37
C ILE A 668 -9.81 -21.52 4.20
N ASP A 669 -10.87 -22.28 4.26
CA ASP A 669 -11.20 -23.33 3.29
C ASP A 669 -11.36 -22.81 1.88
N ALA A 670 -11.98 -21.63 1.71
CA ALA A 670 -12.15 -21.00 0.40
C ALA A 670 -10.80 -20.66 -0.23
N LEU A 671 -9.85 -20.17 0.56
CA LEU A 671 -8.49 -19.87 0.11
C LEU A 671 -7.72 -21.14 -0.29
N LEU A 672 -7.75 -22.17 0.54
CA LEU A 672 -7.09 -23.44 0.25
C LEU A 672 -7.66 -24.07 -1.04
N LYS A 673 -8.98 -24.05 -1.18
CA LYS A 673 -9.65 -24.55 -2.39
C LYS A 673 -9.28 -23.78 -3.63
N ARG A 674 -9.25 -22.43 -3.57
CA ARG A 674 -8.84 -21.56 -4.68
C ARG A 674 -7.43 -21.89 -5.14
N ASN A 675 -6.52 -22.11 -4.21
CA ASN A 675 -5.11 -22.36 -4.46
C ASN A 675 -4.78 -23.85 -4.70
N GLY A 676 -5.76 -24.75 -4.70
CA GLY A 676 -5.56 -26.17 -4.92
C GLY A 676 -4.74 -26.86 -3.82
N ILE A 677 -4.70 -26.32 -2.62
CA ILE A 677 -4.03 -26.88 -1.45
C ILE A 677 -4.97 -27.88 -0.74
N LYS A 678 -4.41 -29.04 -0.38
CA LYS A 678 -5.19 -30.14 0.23
C LYS A 678 -4.91 -30.26 1.72
#